data_4c514c425800842fd335e615298b0fdc
#
_entry.id   4c514c425800842fd335e615298b0fdc
#
_cell.length_a   1.000
_cell.length_b   1.000
_cell.length_c   1.000
_cell.angle_alpha   90.00
_cell.angle_beta   90.00
_cell.angle_gamma   90.00
#
_symmetry.space_group_name_H-M   'P 1'
#
loop_
_entity.id
_entity.type
_entity.pdbx_description
1 polymer ?
#
loop_
_entity_poly.entity_id
_entity_poly.type
_entity_poly.pdbx_seq_one_letter_code
_entity_poly.pdbx_strand_id
1 'polypeptide(L)'
;MSRDRILHPIISPGRLLLSAAAFLGLWILGVEQLTAQNALSSLRGKVIEQNDQSVPVVFATVQVLPQGAATTTNSGGEFFFDRLSPGRINLKIDFLGMESIDTTFTLPEGTHPEMIFRMQESTFRLTEITVVAKESKAGRATASTISRQAMDHLQTSSLSDIMQLLPGGVTSYESGLSSAKTFNIRSLGASPLNKGVPVSTDAANMNSMGTAIVIDGAPLSNNANLQTLSPTISGGGGSVGGGSSPNSGLDIRSISTDNIESVEVIRGIPSVEHGDLTSGAVIIKSKAGREPLTIRLKTDPSIYQASVSKGVSLGKERGNLNVSGDYAYSVADAKESYAYYQRATARAMYSNRFGKLSGNISLDFSLGKDTRERNPDDERGQLETGARDIGLRFNTNGTWNIRKGWLSNVKYTVSGSYRDKHSFKKALLGNAFAAYSMSTTDDAVLSNRPGQKVYDNDGRELTNIPAGEANLIATYLPNEYFSRYDIYGKEVNIFANLNASFTKMLGPVNNRILLGANFRSDGNLGDGKVYDPYNPPQRSNSSENSSPRPRKYSSIPFINQFSLYAEENLTWSLGERELLAQAGLRYDLVNSKSIVTPRTNLSFDIVPRKLWLRGGYGVTAKAPTALYLYPENAYFDLVHFNTLNATSVPENEQLLLASTRVFHTRNRELKMAANQKAEIGLDLMVNRMRFSVTAYNEQLKNGYNLAATIDSYRLLNYTIYEEAAQNPGGIPTLREKEQHNIFVSYATPTNDGRSHNRGVEFDFDFGRIHAIRTSFVLNGAYMRSTDWNDGHSFSNKRNLNELERNIGIYEKGKEKYERERFTTSLRATHNIPSIGFVLTTTAQVSWLNKYWTRYGNDTTFVAYISREDGLVKPFDNSLKDDPEFVYLFESRSSTRFIAESYFPVLLINFHLTKEIGENLKASFYANNVFNSRPLYESKRTPGSFTQLNIPIYFGFELAWQLK
;
A
#
# COMPACT_ATOMS: atom_id res chain seq x y z
N MET A 1 -26.00 0.37 -45.23
CA MET A 1 -26.40 1.79 -45.22
C MET A 1 -26.59 2.19 -43.79
N SER A 2 -26.00 3.29 -43.45
CA SER A 2 -25.97 4.14 -42.26
C SER A 2 -24.82 3.87 -41.31
N ARG A 3 -23.81 4.71 -41.46
CA ARG A 3 -22.67 4.92 -40.55
C ARG A 3 -23.13 5.90 -39.47
N ASP A 4 -23.03 5.48 -38.21
CA ASP A 4 -22.94 6.46 -37.10
C ASP A 4 -21.55 6.40 -36.52
N ARG A 5 -20.74 7.38 -36.82
CA ARG A 5 -19.48 7.72 -36.18
C ARG A 5 -19.78 8.49 -34.93
N ILE A 6 -19.60 7.86 -33.77
CA ILE A 6 -19.51 8.59 -32.49
C ILE A 6 -18.08 9.14 -32.40
N LEU A 7 -17.93 10.43 -32.61
CA LEU A 7 -16.73 11.21 -32.37
C LEU A 7 -16.52 11.38 -30.85
N HIS A 8 -15.55 10.69 -30.30
CA HIS A 8 -14.98 11.06 -29.00
C HIS A 8 -14.04 12.26 -29.21
N PRO A 9 -14.22 13.39 -28.50
CA PRO A 9 -13.25 14.48 -28.54
C PRO A 9 -12.01 14.06 -27.76
N ILE A 10 -10.95 13.70 -28.45
CA ILE A 10 -9.60 13.64 -27.91
C ILE A 10 -9.13 15.08 -27.71
N ILE A 11 -9.19 15.59 -26.50
CA ILE A 11 -8.57 16.87 -26.14
C ILE A 11 -7.06 16.66 -26.17
N SER A 12 -6.40 17.21 -27.18
CA SER A 12 -4.94 17.14 -27.32
C SER A 12 -4.25 17.87 -26.17
N PRO A 13 -3.09 17.38 -25.67
CA PRO A 13 -2.33 18.02 -24.59
C PRO A 13 -1.98 19.48 -24.82
N GLY A 14 -1.88 19.91 -26.07
CA GLY A 14 -1.61 21.31 -26.43
C GLY A 14 -2.75 22.28 -26.15
N ARG A 15 -4.01 21.84 -26.16
CA ARG A 15 -5.16 22.71 -25.83
C ARG A 15 -5.35 22.89 -24.33
N LEU A 16 -4.95 21.94 -23.51
CA LEU A 16 -4.96 22.06 -22.05
C LEU A 16 -3.85 22.99 -21.56
N LEU A 17 -2.67 22.96 -22.18
CA LEU A 17 -1.57 23.88 -21.89
C LEU A 17 -1.91 25.32 -22.32
N LEU A 18 -2.60 25.52 -23.44
CA LEU A 18 -3.04 26.83 -23.88
C LEU A 18 -4.18 27.41 -23.02
N SER A 19 -5.08 26.56 -22.49
CA SER A 19 -6.11 27.00 -21.55
C SER A 19 -5.54 27.33 -20.17
N ALA A 20 -4.56 26.59 -19.70
CA ALA A 20 -3.88 26.90 -18.44
C ALA A 20 -2.99 28.14 -18.56
N ALA A 21 -2.29 28.31 -19.69
CA ALA A 21 -1.51 29.52 -19.99
C ALA A 21 -2.40 30.75 -20.21
N ALA A 22 -3.57 30.60 -20.87
CA ALA A 22 -4.54 31.67 -21.02
C ALA A 22 -5.20 32.06 -19.69
N PHE A 23 -5.44 31.10 -18.79
CA PHE A 23 -5.93 31.39 -17.44
C PHE A 23 -4.87 32.09 -16.59
N LEU A 24 -3.59 31.72 -16.69
CA LEU A 24 -2.47 32.45 -16.07
C LEU A 24 -2.23 33.81 -16.70
N GLY A 25 -2.36 33.95 -18.03
CA GLY A 25 -2.14 35.17 -18.75
C GLY A 25 -3.24 36.22 -18.56
N LEU A 26 -4.52 35.82 -18.43
CA LEU A 26 -5.61 36.71 -18.10
C LEU A 26 -5.55 37.24 -16.65
N TRP A 27 -4.84 36.53 -15.77
CA TRP A 27 -4.62 36.93 -14.39
C TRP A 27 -3.54 38.01 -14.23
N ILE A 28 -2.56 38.05 -15.15
CA ILE A 28 -1.45 39.02 -15.11
C ILE A 28 -1.85 40.38 -15.68
N LEU A 29 -2.88 40.44 -16.52
CA LEU A 29 -3.26 41.67 -17.24
C LEU A 29 -4.47 42.46 -16.66
N GLY A 30 -5.10 41.98 -15.58
CA GLY A 30 -6.35 42.49 -15.06
C GLY A 30 -6.31 43.23 -13.73
N VAL A 31 -5.18 43.52 -13.13
CA VAL A 31 -5.12 44.15 -11.79
C VAL A 31 -4.28 45.43 -11.82
N GLU A 32 -4.81 46.45 -12.48
CA GLU A 32 -4.48 47.83 -12.10
C GLU A 32 -5.66 48.48 -11.37
N GLN A 33 -5.35 48.96 -10.16
CA GLN A 33 -6.08 49.85 -9.28
C GLN A 33 -7.36 49.35 -8.59
N LEU A 34 -7.16 48.87 -7.39
CA LEU A 34 -8.00 49.19 -6.22
C LEU A 34 -7.08 49.16 -4.97
N THR A 35 -6.46 50.30 -4.69
CA THR A 35 -5.70 50.51 -3.44
C THR A 35 -6.70 50.85 -2.33
N ALA A 36 -7.20 49.78 -1.67
CA ALA A 36 -7.63 49.88 -0.30
C ALA A 36 -6.48 49.36 0.57
N GLN A 37 -5.76 50.23 1.26
CA GLN A 37 -4.80 49.85 2.28
C GLN A 37 -5.56 49.18 3.45
N ASN A 38 -5.74 47.88 3.39
CA ASN A 38 -6.09 47.10 4.59
C ASN A 38 -4.87 47.06 5.50
N ALA A 39 -4.96 47.72 6.63
CA ALA A 39 -3.95 47.71 7.65
C ALA A 39 -3.73 46.26 8.09
N LEU A 40 -2.50 45.81 7.99
CA LEU A 40 -2.11 44.47 8.40
C LEU A 40 -1.77 44.47 9.91
N SER A 41 -2.11 43.39 10.60
CA SER A 41 -1.83 43.22 12.02
C SER A 41 -0.64 42.33 12.23
N SER A 42 0.14 42.62 13.26
CA SER A 42 1.21 41.75 13.73
C SER A 42 0.81 41.14 15.07
N LEU A 43 1.09 39.87 15.25
CA LEU A 43 0.87 39.14 16.49
C LEU A 43 2.20 38.66 17.04
N ARG A 44 2.53 39.11 18.24
CA ARG A 44 3.70 38.60 19.00
C ARG A 44 3.18 37.82 20.20
N GLY A 45 3.83 36.70 20.48
CA GLY A 45 3.50 35.94 21.68
C GLY A 45 4.70 35.17 22.22
N LYS A 46 4.61 34.85 23.49
CA LYS A 46 5.58 34.03 24.21
C LYS A 46 4.87 32.85 24.83
N VAL A 47 5.39 31.65 24.62
CA VAL A 47 4.87 30.40 25.19
C VAL A 47 5.83 29.98 26.31
N ILE A 48 5.29 29.83 27.51
CA ILE A 48 6.03 29.43 28.72
C ILE A 48 5.34 28.27 29.42
N GLU A 49 6.07 27.55 30.26
CA GLU A 49 5.47 26.49 31.09
C GLU A 49 4.62 27.13 32.22
N GLN A 50 3.48 26.51 32.49
CA GLN A 50 2.58 27.02 33.55
C GLN A 50 3.15 26.80 34.92
N ASN A 51 3.86 25.69 35.14
CA ASN A 51 4.42 25.30 36.46
C ASN A 51 5.75 26.02 36.77
N ASP A 52 6.50 26.41 35.74
CA ASP A 52 7.72 27.20 35.89
C ASP A 52 7.74 28.28 34.80
N GLN A 53 7.29 29.48 35.15
CA GLN A 53 7.19 30.64 34.27
C GLN A 53 8.54 31.11 33.72
N SER A 54 9.65 30.64 34.24
CA SER A 54 11.00 30.94 33.73
C SER A 54 11.40 30.05 32.55
N VAL A 55 10.67 28.93 32.35
CA VAL A 55 10.98 27.94 31.30
C VAL A 55 10.18 28.25 30.02
N PRO A 56 10.85 28.65 28.92
CA PRO A 56 10.18 28.87 27.65
C PRO A 56 9.86 27.53 26.98
N VAL A 57 8.69 27.41 26.34
CA VAL A 57 8.34 26.28 25.50
C VAL A 57 8.93 26.50 24.11
N VAL A 58 10.02 25.82 23.85
CA VAL A 58 10.82 25.99 22.63
C VAL A 58 10.32 25.04 21.55
N PHE A 59 10.12 25.50 20.31
CA PHE A 59 9.59 24.76 19.14
C PHE A 59 8.12 24.39 19.22
N ALA A 60 7.32 25.00 20.08
CA ALA A 60 5.88 24.86 20.02
C ALA A 60 5.39 25.32 18.62
N THR A 61 4.57 24.51 17.98
CA THR A 61 3.93 24.88 16.73
C THR A 61 2.79 25.84 16.99
N VAL A 62 2.82 27.02 16.42
CA VAL A 62 1.77 28.03 16.55
C VAL A 62 1.08 28.20 15.21
N GLN A 63 -0.23 27.99 15.18
CA GLN A 63 -1.06 28.10 13.97
C GLN A 63 -2.14 29.14 14.18
N VAL A 64 -2.37 30.00 13.17
CA VAL A 64 -3.47 30.96 13.13
C VAL A 64 -4.49 30.49 12.13
N LEU A 65 -5.68 30.18 12.61
CA LEU A 65 -6.82 29.75 11.79
C LEU A 65 -7.87 30.89 11.73
N PRO A 66 -8.54 31.10 10.60
CA PRO A 66 -8.50 30.34 9.35
C PRO A 66 -7.36 30.72 8.40
N GLN A 67 -6.54 31.73 8.72
CA GLN A 67 -5.53 32.30 7.82
C GLN A 67 -4.42 31.30 7.42
N GLY A 68 -4.34 30.13 8.09
CA GLY A 68 -3.38 29.08 7.77
C GLY A 68 -1.90 29.45 8.01
N ALA A 69 -1.66 30.62 8.65
CA ALA A 69 -0.31 31.01 9.03
C ALA A 69 0.19 30.10 10.16
N ALA A 70 1.42 29.60 10.02
CA ALA A 70 2.04 28.77 11.04
C ALA A 70 3.49 29.20 11.26
N THR A 71 3.93 29.15 12.53
CA THR A 71 5.31 29.40 12.94
C THR A 71 5.67 28.44 14.08
N THR A 72 6.90 28.49 14.53
CA THR A 72 7.34 27.81 15.76
C THR A 72 7.93 28.80 16.73
N THR A 73 7.80 28.54 18.03
CA THR A 73 8.45 29.34 19.05
C THR A 73 9.98 29.24 18.96
N ASN A 74 10.68 30.35 19.30
CA ASN A 74 12.14 30.41 19.32
C ASN A 74 12.70 29.86 20.66
N SER A 75 14.01 29.96 20.88
CA SER A 75 14.69 29.53 22.13
C SER A 75 14.23 30.29 23.40
N GLY A 76 13.61 31.45 23.22
CA GLY A 76 12.97 32.21 24.29
C GLY A 76 11.48 31.90 24.46
N GLY A 77 10.95 30.91 23.69
CA GLY A 77 9.51 30.61 23.67
C GLY A 77 8.69 31.62 22.86
N GLU A 78 9.32 32.54 22.13
CA GLU A 78 8.65 33.65 21.45
C GLU A 78 8.26 33.21 20.01
N PHE A 79 7.11 33.69 19.53
CA PHE A 79 6.67 33.57 18.16
C PHE A 79 6.19 34.91 17.61
N PHE A 80 6.22 35.07 16.30
CA PHE A 80 5.81 36.29 15.64
C PHE A 80 5.15 36.02 14.30
N PHE A 81 4.02 36.67 14.07
CA PHE A 81 3.38 36.81 12.79
C PHE A 81 3.36 38.29 12.39
N ASP A 82 3.89 38.63 11.27
CA ASP A 82 4.07 40.01 10.81
C ASP A 82 2.98 40.54 9.86
N ARG A 83 2.11 39.64 9.37
CA ARG A 83 1.11 39.99 8.37
C ARG A 83 -0.15 39.12 8.52
N LEU A 84 -0.92 39.34 9.53
CA LEU A 84 -2.21 38.74 9.73
C LEU A 84 -3.33 39.71 9.32
N SER A 85 -4.40 39.20 8.76
CA SER A 85 -5.61 39.99 8.58
C SER A 85 -6.24 40.30 9.94
N PRO A 86 -6.61 41.56 10.25
CA PRO A 86 -7.32 41.86 11.48
C PRO A 86 -8.66 41.16 11.50
N GLY A 87 -9.18 40.92 12.70
CA GLY A 87 -10.45 40.21 12.87
C GLY A 87 -10.33 39.05 13.86
N ARG A 88 -11.37 38.24 13.92
CA ARG A 88 -11.41 37.10 14.84
C ARG A 88 -10.55 35.98 14.32
N ILE A 89 -9.53 35.62 15.09
CA ILE A 89 -8.59 34.51 14.81
C ILE A 89 -8.70 33.45 15.88
N ASN A 90 -8.45 32.21 15.49
CA ASN A 90 -8.20 31.09 16.37
C ASN A 90 -6.71 30.78 16.38
N LEU A 91 -6.08 30.88 17.52
CA LEU A 91 -4.69 30.56 17.72
C LEU A 91 -4.58 29.17 18.35
N LYS A 92 -3.93 28.27 17.65
CA LYS A 92 -3.63 26.94 18.15
C LYS A 92 -2.14 26.80 18.40
N ILE A 93 -1.76 26.40 19.63
CA ILE A 93 -0.38 26.14 20.01
C ILE A 93 -0.27 24.69 20.43
N ASP A 94 0.56 23.97 19.72
CA ASP A 94 0.81 22.55 19.98
C ASP A 94 2.28 22.35 20.30
N PHE A 95 2.56 21.67 21.40
CA PHE A 95 3.90 21.21 21.75
C PHE A 95 3.82 19.81 22.34
N LEU A 96 4.79 18.96 21.97
CA LEU A 96 4.82 17.59 22.46
C LEU A 96 5.05 17.54 23.97
N GLY A 97 4.23 16.78 24.69
CA GLY A 97 4.30 16.67 26.14
C GLY A 97 3.61 17.82 26.89
N MET A 98 2.95 18.74 26.17
CA MET A 98 2.16 19.82 26.74
C MET A 98 0.72 19.81 26.25
N GLU A 99 -0.21 20.30 27.03
CA GLU A 99 -1.61 20.48 26.63
C GLU A 99 -1.69 21.54 25.54
N SER A 100 -2.37 21.23 24.43
CA SER A 100 -2.58 22.17 23.33
C SER A 100 -3.41 23.35 23.78
N ILE A 101 -3.00 24.55 23.44
CA ILE A 101 -3.79 25.77 23.61
C ILE A 101 -4.58 25.99 22.32
N ASP A 102 -5.90 26.09 22.45
CA ASP A 102 -6.83 26.45 21.37
C ASP A 102 -7.66 27.63 21.83
N THR A 103 -7.28 28.83 21.41
CA THR A 103 -7.91 30.07 21.86
C THR A 103 -8.35 30.95 20.72
N THR A 104 -9.51 31.58 20.88
CA THR A 104 -10.08 32.47 19.86
C THR A 104 -10.21 33.87 20.42
N PHE A 105 -9.62 34.84 19.72
CA PHE A 105 -9.73 36.26 20.07
C PHE A 105 -9.79 37.15 18.81
N THR A 106 -10.17 38.39 18.99
CA THR A 106 -10.18 39.38 17.93
C THR A 106 -8.83 40.09 17.87
N LEU A 107 -8.15 39.97 16.72
CA LEU A 107 -6.91 40.69 16.44
C LEU A 107 -7.26 42.06 15.85
N PRO A 108 -7.07 43.18 16.54
CA PRO A 108 -7.30 44.50 16.02
C PRO A 108 -6.26 44.87 14.94
N GLU A 109 -6.41 45.99 14.27
CA GLU A 109 -5.44 46.52 13.32
C GLU A 109 -4.17 47.02 14.00
N GLY A 110 -3.00 46.76 13.41
CA GLY A 110 -1.71 47.30 13.84
C GLY A 110 -0.83 46.35 14.63
N THR A 111 0.11 46.89 15.40
CA THR A 111 1.08 46.11 16.23
C THR A 111 0.54 45.97 17.64
N HIS A 112 0.53 44.73 18.16
CA HIS A 112 0.00 44.45 19.49
C HIS A 112 1.12 44.12 20.49
N PRO A 113 0.87 44.35 21.80
CA PRO A 113 1.80 43.90 22.83
C PRO A 113 1.95 42.37 22.81
N GLU A 114 3.07 41.91 23.36
CA GLU A 114 3.37 40.49 23.43
C GLU A 114 2.35 39.76 24.32
N MET A 115 1.73 38.74 23.77
CA MET A 115 0.79 37.89 24.49
C MET A 115 1.52 36.70 25.10
N ILE A 116 1.28 36.41 26.38
CA ILE A 116 1.90 35.28 27.07
C ILE A 116 0.88 34.11 27.10
N PHE A 117 1.30 32.98 26.53
CA PHE A 117 0.57 31.72 26.54
C PHE A 117 1.24 30.75 27.48
N ARG A 118 0.51 30.23 28.46
CA ARG A 118 1.01 29.29 29.43
C ARG A 118 0.54 27.89 29.06
N MET A 119 1.48 27.02 28.69
CA MET A 119 1.21 25.62 28.40
C MET A 119 1.44 24.80 29.69
N GLN A 120 0.50 23.96 29.99
CA GLN A 120 0.63 23.00 31.07
C GLN A 120 1.27 21.73 30.48
N GLU A 121 2.22 21.14 31.24
CA GLU A 121 2.68 19.80 30.87
C GLU A 121 1.47 18.90 30.73
N SER A 122 1.40 18.21 29.59
CA SER A 122 0.41 17.15 29.38
C SER A 122 0.63 16.14 30.50
N THR A 123 -0.13 16.31 31.54
CA THR A 123 -0.12 15.32 32.62
C THR A 123 -0.62 14.03 32.02
N PHE A 124 -0.05 12.92 32.46
CA PHE A 124 -0.55 11.57 32.18
C PHE A 124 -2.04 11.44 32.61
N ARG A 125 -2.64 12.52 33.05
CA ARG A 125 -4.04 12.61 33.50
C ARG A 125 -4.96 12.71 32.29
N LEU A 126 -6.01 11.91 32.33
CA LEU A 126 -7.10 11.90 31.35
C LEU A 126 -7.96 13.16 31.49
N THR A 127 -7.52 14.29 30.97
CA THR A 127 -8.27 15.55 31.08
C THR A 127 -9.53 15.55 30.22
N GLU A 128 -9.41 15.25 28.93
CA GLU A 128 -10.54 14.99 28.02
C GLU A 128 -10.03 14.19 26.82
N ILE A 129 -10.39 12.91 26.74
CA ILE A 129 -9.98 12.08 25.61
C ILE A 129 -11.06 12.14 24.53
N THR A 130 -10.65 12.57 23.34
CA THR A 130 -11.45 12.48 22.13
C THR A 130 -10.91 11.33 21.28
N VAL A 131 -11.62 10.19 21.29
CA VAL A 131 -11.24 8.99 20.54
C VAL A 131 -11.87 9.05 19.15
N VAL A 132 -11.40 9.96 18.32
CA VAL A 132 -11.90 10.15 16.96
C VAL A 132 -10.78 10.49 16.00
N ALA A 133 -10.97 10.10 14.74
CA ALA A 133 -10.24 10.66 13.63
C ALA A 133 -10.87 12.02 13.31
N LYS A 134 -10.20 13.12 13.64
CA LYS A 134 -10.70 14.46 13.31
C LYS A 134 -10.59 14.71 11.81
N GLU A 135 -11.71 14.91 11.13
CA GLU A 135 -11.72 15.34 9.73
C GLU A 135 -11.00 16.69 9.58
N SER A 136 -10.13 16.78 8.57
CA SER A 136 -9.43 18.03 8.24
C SER A 136 -10.42 19.07 7.73
N LYS A 137 -10.32 20.30 8.23
CA LYS A 137 -11.21 21.41 7.86
C LYS A 137 -10.65 22.21 6.70
N ALA A 138 -11.56 22.69 5.88
CA ALA A 138 -11.49 23.84 4.99
C ALA A 138 -10.39 23.83 3.88
N GLY A 139 -10.82 23.64 2.65
CA GLY A 139 -10.04 23.88 1.43
C GLY A 139 -8.93 22.88 1.15
N ARG A 140 -8.79 21.88 2.00
CA ARG A 140 -7.80 20.79 1.86
C ARG A 140 -8.52 19.49 1.51
N ALA A 141 -7.76 18.52 1.02
CA ALA A 141 -8.23 17.17 0.74
C ALA A 141 -9.01 16.57 1.91
N THR A 142 -9.98 15.70 1.62
CA THR A 142 -10.67 14.90 2.65
C THR A 142 -9.64 14.05 3.39
N ALA A 143 -9.39 14.40 4.64
CA ALA A 143 -8.37 13.74 5.47
C ALA A 143 -8.84 13.59 6.92
N SER A 144 -8.38 12.54 7.59
CA SER A 144 -8.63 12.28 9.00
C SER A 144 -7.34 12.28 9.78
N THR A 145 -7.27 13.05 10.87
CA THR A 145 -6.11 13.09 11.78
C THR A 145 -6.41 12.31 13.06
N ILE A 146 -5.56 11.37 13.38
CA ILE A 146 -5.63 10.52 14.58
C ILE A 146 -4.52 10.95 15.53
N SER A 147 -4.89 11.36 16.73
CA SER A 147 -3.97 11.85 17.76
C SER A 147 -3.33 10.70 18.56
N ARG A 148 -2.23 11.01 19.24
CA ARG A 148 -1.60 10.11 20.21
C ARG A 148 -2.58 9.57 21.26
N GLN A 149 -3.40 10.46 21.82
CA GLN A 149 -4.39 10.08 22.84
C GLN A 149 -5.40 9.05 22.33
N ALA A 150 -5.85 9.18 21.07
CA ALA A 150 -6.76 8.21 20.46
C ALA A 150 -6.07 6.84 20.29
N MET A 151 -4.80 6.82 19.87
CA MET A 151 -4.02 5.58 19.75
C MET A 151 -3.76 4.91 21.09
N ASP A 152 -3.43 5.68 22.12
CA ASP A 152 -3.19 5.19 23.48
C ASP A 152 -4.45 4.58 24.11
N HIS A 153 -5.58 5.22 23.92
CA HIS A 153 -6.84 4.71 24.47
C HIS A 153 -7.34 3.44 23.75
N LEU A 154 -7.07 3.30 22.45
CA LEU A 154 -7.38 2.09 21.67
C LEU A 154 -6.36 0.97 21.86
N GLN A 155 -5.29 1.19 22.61
CA GLN A 155 -4.18 0.25 22.80
C GLN A 155 -3.67 -0.33 21.46
N THR A 156 -3.43 0.55 20.48
CA THR A 156 -2.99 0.13 19.16
C THR A 156 -1.58 -0.50 19.21
N SER A 157 -1.37 -1.61 18.51
CA SER A 157 -0.08 -2.30 18.41
C SER A 157 0.66 -1.97 17.13
N SER A 158 -0.09 -1.64 16.09
CA SER A 158 0.45 -1.28 14.78
C SER A 158 -0.42 -0.27 14.06
N LEU A 159 0.10 0.26 12.97
CA LEU A 159 -0.63 1.22 12.13
C LEU A 159 -1.94 0.64 11.57
N SER A 160 -2.08 -0.69 11.46
CA SER A 160 -3.32 -1.32 10.99
C SER A 160 -4.52 -1.06 11.91
N ASP A 161 -4.27 -0.89 13.20
CA ASP A 161 -5.35 -0.80 14.20
C ASP A 161 -6.08 0.54 14.13
N ILE A 162 -5.43 1.57 13.59
CA ILE A 162 -6.06 2.89 13.43
C ILE A 162 -7.11 2.94 12.30
N MET A 163 -7.09 1.97 11.38
CA MET A 163 -8.03 1.95 10.24
C MET A 163 -9.49 1.87 10.70
N GLN A 164 -9.76 1.27 11.85
CA GLN A 164 -11.11 1.20 12.43
C GLN A 164 -11.68 2.57 12.85
N LEU A 165 -10.85 3.60 12.96
CA LEU A 165 -11.29 4.97 13.28
C LEU A 165 -11.76 5.75 12.06
N LEU A 166 -11.41 5.32 10.86
CA LEU A 166 -11.77 5.99 9.62
C LEU A 166 -13.24 5.73 9.26
N PRO A 167 -13.93 6.65 8.57
CA PRO A 167 -15.27 6.42 8.05
C PRO A 167 -15.31 5.14 7.20
N GLY A 168 -16.25 4.25 7.50
CA GLY A 168 -16.34 2.93 6.85
C GLY A 168 -15.27 1.93 7.25
N GLY A 169 -14.35 2.31 8.14
CA GLY A 169 -13.37 1.40 8.73
C GLY A 169 -14.07 0.36 9.61
N VAL A 170 -13.52 -0.83 9.65
CA VAL A 170 -14.07 -1.96 10.41
C VAL A 170 -12.97 -2.61 11.24
N THR A 171 -13.33 -3.18 12.38
CA THR A 171 -12.41 -3.99 13.18
C THR A 171 -11.96 -5.19 12.34
N SER A 172 -10.66 -5.42 12.28
CA SER A 172 -10.08 -6.51 11.48
C SER A 172 -10.53 -7.87 12.02
N TYR A 173 -10.84 -8.81 11.12
CA TYR A 173 -11.11 -10.19 11.47
C TYR A 173 -9.87 -10.87 12.09
N GLU A 174 -8.69 -10.56 11.58
CA GLU A 174 -7.43 -11.06 12.11
C GLU A 174 -6.89 -10.09 13.16
N SER A 175 -6.91 -10.52 14.41
CA SER A 175 -6.28 -9.81 15.50
C SER A 175 -4.76 -10.03 15.49
N GLY A 176 -4.04 -9.13 16.12
CA GLY A 176 -2.61 -9.29 16.29
C GLY A 176 -1.78 -8.93 15.04
N LEU A 177 -0.54 -9.43 15.03
CA LEU A 177 0.47 -9.17 14.00
C LEU A 177 0.86 -10.42 13.20
N SER A 178 0.08 -11.50 13.28
CA SER A 178 0.43 -12.81 12.72
C SER A 178 0.39 -12.87 11.20
N SER A 179 -0.37 -11.99 10.55
CA SER A 179 -0.44 -11.90 9.08
C SER A 179 -0.01 -10.52 8.57
N ALA A 180 0.61 -10.47 7.39
CA ALA A 180 0.98 -9.22 6.74
C ALA A 180 -0.27 -8.38 6.47
N LYS A 181 -0.21 -7.10 6.82
CA LYS A 181 -1.31 -6.15 6.66
C LYS A 181 -0.89 -4.97 5.82
N THR A 182 -1.75 -4.57 4.90
CA THR A 182 -1.54 -3.40 4.03
C THR A 182 -2.61 -2.34 4.29
N PHE A 183 -2.29 -1.10 3.97
CA PHE A 183 -3.23 0.01 4.14
C PHE A 183 -4.03 0.20 2.85
N ASN A 184 -5.35 -0.02 2.91
CA ASN A 184 -6.27 0.16 1.79
C ASN A 184 -7.21 1.33 2.06
N ILE A 185 -7.35 2.24 1.07
CA ILE A 185 -8.16 3.45 1.17
C ILE A 185 -9.30 3.37 0.17
N ARG A 186 -10.55 3.56 0.62
CA ARG A 186 -11.77 3.57 -0.22
C ARG A 186 -11.87 2.36 -1.17
N SER A 187 -11.44 1.18 -0.71
CA SER A 187 -11.46 -0.05 -1.49
C SER A 187 -12.18 -1.16 -0.75
N LEU A 188 -12.94 -1.94 -1.48
CA LEU A 188 -13.62 -3.14 -1.00
C LEU A 188 -12.90 -4.44 -1.44
N GLY A 189 -11.72 -4.32 -2.02
CA GLY A 189 -10.92 -5.45 -2.50
C GLY A 189 -10.54 -6.45 -1.41
N ALA A 190 -10.29 -5.97 -0.19
CA ALA A 190 -10.10 -6.81 0.99
C ALA A 190 -11.32 -6.69 1.91
N SER A 191 -11.86 -7.80 2.38
CA SER A 191 -12.92 -7.79 3.39
C SER A 191 -12.35 -8.17 4.75
N PRO A 192 -12.21 -7.23 5.67
CA PRO A 192 -11.71 -7.54 7.02
C PRO A 192 -12.76 -8.23 7.90
N LEU A 193 -14.03 -8.28 7.47
CA LEU A 193 -15.13 -8.78 8.30
C LEU A 193 -15.36 -10.29 8.22
N ASN A 194 -14.94 -10.92 7.12
CA ASN A 194 -15.30 -12.32 6.89
C ASN A 194 -14.13 -13.11 6.30
N LYS A 195 -13.77 -14.21 6.94
CA LYS A 195 -12.84 -15.19 6.38
C LYS A 195 -13.56 -15.93 5.23
N GLY A 196 -12.94 -16.02 4.05
CA GLY A 196 -13.47 -16.78 2.93
C GLY A 196 -14.37 -16.01 1.95
N VAL A 197 -14.59 -14.71 2.12
CA VAL A 197 -15.24 -13.90 1.08
C VAL A 197 -14.29 -13.74 -0.10
N PRO A 198 -14.72 -13.99 -1.35
CA PRO A 198 -13.90 -13.73 -2.52
C PRO A 198 -13.48 -12.26 -2.56
N VAL A 199 -12.18 -12.00 -2.50
CA VAL A 199 -11.61 -10.67 -2.61
C VAL A 199 -10.97 -10.51 -3.98
N SER A 200 -11.07 -9.32 -4.57
CA SER A 200 -10.24 -8.98 -5.73
C SER A 200 -8.84 -8.66 -5.23
N THR A 201 -8.02 -9.70 -5.13
CA THR A 201 -6.65 -9.57 -4.62
C THR A 201 -5.86 -8.55 -5.42
N ASP A 202 -6.01 -8.54 -6.75
CA ASP A 202 -5.31 -7.59 -7.62
C ASP A 202 -5.72 -6.15 -7.37
N ALA A 203 -7.04 -5.88 -7.21
CA ALA A 203 -7.52 -4.53 -6.91
C ALA A 203 -7.08 -4.07 -5.50
N ALA A 204 -7.09 -4.95 -4.50
CA ALA A 204 -6.60 -4.66 -3.15
C ALA A 204 -5.09 -4.41 -3.14
N ASN A 205 -4.33 -5.23 -3.86
CA ASN A 205 -2.89 -5.08 -4.00
C ASN A 205 -2.54 -3.76 -4.70
N MET A 206 -3.23 -3.44 -5.81
CA MET A 206 -3.02 -2.17 -6.52
C MET A 206 -3.41 -0.97 -5.66
N ASN A 207 -4.49 -1.04 -4.87
CA ASN A 207 -4.90 0.01 -3.94
C ASN A 207 -3.86 0.22 -2.84
N SER A 208 -3.39 -0.84 -2.19
CA SER A 208 -2.38 -0.76 -1.13
C SER A 208 -1.01 -0.30 -1.66
N MET A 209 -0.60 -0.76 -2.85
CA MET A 209 0.61 -0.29 -3.52
C MET A 209 0.53 1.19 -3.90
N GLY A 210 -0.68 1.66 -4.23
CA GLY A 210 -1.00 3.06 -4.51
C GLY A 210 -1.21 3.92 -3.27
N THR A 211 -1.10 3.38 -2.05
CA THR A 211 -1.19 4.14 -0.80
C THR A 211 0.22 4.52 -0.32
N ALA A 212 0.53 5.81 -0.36
CA ALA A 212 1.83 6.31 0.11
C ALA A 212 1.87 6.37 1.64
N ILE A 213 2.90 5.81 2.26
CA ILE A 213 3.18 5.96 3.70
C ILE A 213 4.39 6.87 3.86
N VAL A 214 4.18 8.01 4.51
CA VAL A 214 5.19 9.06 4.66
C VAL A 214 5.47 9.24 6.15
N ILE A 215 6.72 9.04 6.57
CA ILE A 215 7.15 9.24 7.95
C ILE A 215 8.11 10.44 8.01
N ASP A 216 7.70 11.48 8.74
CA ASP A 216 8.48 12.72 8.92
C ASP A 216 8.94 13.33 7.58
N GLY A 217 8.04 13.37 6.60
CA GLY A 217 8.25 13.95 5.27
C GLY A 217 8.90 13.03 4.24
N ALA A 218 9.40 11.86 4.61
CA ALA A 218 10.01 10.90 3.69
C ALA A 218 9.10 9.69 3.43
N PRO A 219 8.79 9.37 2.17
CA PRO A 219 7.98 8.19 1.83
C PRO A 219 8.77 6.90 2.07
N LEU A 220 8.09 5.88 2.59
CA LEU A 220 8.58 4.52 2.61
C LEU A 220 8.39 3.88 1.23
N SER A 221 9.27 2.94 0.86
CA SER A 221 9.26 2.27 -0.43
C SER A 221 9.10 0.76 -0.31
N ASN A 222 8.33 0.19 -1.24
CA ASN A 222 8.28 -1.23 -1.56
C ASN A 222 8.60 -1.49 -3.05
N ASN A 223 9.10 -0.48 -3.78
CA ASN A 223 9.27 -0.54 -5.23
C ASN A 223 10.37 -1.52 -5.66
N ALA A 224 11.37 -1.74 -4.83
CA ALA A 224 12.49 -2.66 -5.09
C ALA A 224 12.29 -4.06 -4.50
N ASN A 225 11.12 -4.33 -3.90
CA ASN A 225 10.82 -5.64 -3.33
C ASN A 225 10.61 -6.69 -4.44
N LEU A 226 11.31 -7.83 -4.30
CA LEU A 226 11.25 -8.96 -5.21
C LEU A 226 11.14 -10.31 -4.46
N GLN A 227 10.57 -10.30 -3.26
CA GLN A 227 10.42 -11.47 -2.39
C GLN A 227 9.29 -12.42 -2.87
N THR A 228 9.36 -12.82 -4.14
CA THR A 228 8.43 -13.80 -4.75
C THR A 228 9.20 -14.80 -5.61
N LEU A 229 8.70 -16.03 -5.70
CA LEU A 229 9.42 -17.08 -6.42
C LEU A 229 9.27 -16.98 -7.94
N SER A 230 8.06 -16.94 -8.44
CA SER A 230 7.79 -17.11 -9.87
C SER A 230 6.63 -16.23 -10.37
N PRO A 231 6.87 -14.95 -10.60
CA PRO A 231 5.84 -14.06 -11.12
C PRO A 231 5.36 -14.41 -12.54
N THR A 232 6.22 -15.02 -13.34
CA THR A 232 5.90 -15.46 -14.72
C THR A 232 4.97 -16.68 -14.77
N ILE A 233 4.95 -17.50 -13.69
CA ILE A 233 4.07 -18.66 -13.57
C ILE A 233 2.78 -18.29 -12.86
N SER A 234 2.90 -17.65 -11.69
CA SER A 234 1.79 -17.43 -10.77
C SER A 234 1.05 -16.10 -10.93
N GLY A 235 1.47 -15.27 -11.89
CA GLY A 235 0.84 -13.97 -12.07
C GLY A 235 1.14 -12.98 -10.94
N GLY A 236 2.29 -13.02 -10.33
CA GLY A 236 2.73 -12.05 -9.35
C GLY A 236 2.47 -12.40 -7.89
N GLY A 237 2.32 -13.65 -7.58
CA GLY A 237 2.01 -14.24 -6.27
C GLY A 237 2.54 -13.54 -5.02
N GLY A 238 2.01 -13.92 -3.87
CA GLY A 238 2.35 -13.36 -2.56
C GLY A 238 3.83 -13.50 -2.18
N SER A 239 4.20 -12.86 -1.09
CA SER A 239 5.55 -13.00 -0.53
C SER A 239 5.79 -14.44 -0.07
N VAL A 240 7.01 -14.90 -0.21
CA VAL A 240 7.45 -16.18 0.31
C VAL A 240 7.65 -16.04 1.82
N GLY A 241 7.06 -16.96 2.59
CA GLY A 241 7.27 -17.03 4.04
C GLY A 241 6.62 -15.92 4.88
N GLY A 242 5.88 -14.99 4.28
CA GLY A 242 5.25 -13.84 4.97
C GLY A 242 5.89 -12.49 4.58
N GLY A 243 5.47 -11.41 5.26
CA GLY A 243 5.98 -10.07 5.00
C GLY A 243 5.32 -9.34 3.81
N SER A 244 5.94 -8.24 3.36
CA SER A 244 5.43 -7.44 2.24
C SER A 244 5.51 -8.17 0.92
N SER A 245 4.39 -8.25 0.21
CA SER A 245 4.36 -8.81 -1.14
C SER A 245 4.89 -7.82 -2.18
N PRO A 246 5.64 -8.26 -3.20
CA PRO A 246 6.15 -7.39 -4.26
C PRO A 246 5.08 -6.66 -5.08
N ASN A 247 3.90 -7.23 -5.21
CA ASN A 247 2.78 -6.68 -5.96
C ASN A 247 1.77 -5.91 -5.10
N SER A 248 2.08 -5.66 -3.82
CA SER A 248 1.21 -4.93 -2.89
C SER A 248 1.94 -3.79 -2.19
N GLY A 249 1.24 -3.10 -1.27
CA GLY A 249 1.81 -2.07 -0.42
C GLY A 249 2.76 -2.60 0.65
N LEU A 250 3.22 -1.70 1.49
CA LEU A 250 4.07 -2.02 2.64
C LEU A 250 3.30 -2.84 3.68
N ASP A 251 4.00 -3.76 4.33
CA ASP A 251 3.52 -4.41 5.53
C ASP A 251 3.59 -3.45 6.71
N ILE A 252 2.41 -2.94 7.10
CA ILE A 252 2.27 -1.94 8.16
C ILE A 252 2.37 -2.51 9.57
N ARG A 253 2.47 -3.83 9.76
CA ARG A 253 2.77 -4.47 11.05
C ARG A 253 4.12 -4.03 11.59
N SER A 254 5.07 -3.74 10.70
CA SER A 254 6.43 -3.30 11.03
C SER A 254 6.48 -1.88 11.62
N ILE A 255 5.40 -1.11 11.55
CA ILE A 255 5.32 0.27 12.05
C ILE A 255 4.64 0.25 13.43
N SER A 256 5.46 0.38 14.49
CA SER A 256 4.95 0.52 15.87
C SER A 256 4.28 1.87 16.05
N THR A 257 3.10 1.87 16.69
CA THR A 257 2.39 3.12 17.05
C THR A 257 2.99 3.85 18.25
N ASP A 258 3.84 3.22 19.03
CA ASP A 258 4.40 3.81 20.26
C ASP A 258 5.30 5.03 20.01
N ASN A 259 5.91 5.09 18.81
CA ASN A 259 6.77 6.20 18.37
C ASN A 259 6.02 7.31 17.64
N ILE A 260 4.71 7.17 17.47
CA ILE A 260 3.90 8.07 16.66
C ILE A 260 3.20 9.10 17.52
N GLU A 261 3.29 10.38 17.14
CA GLU A 261 2.55 11.49 17.72
C GLU A 261 1.17 11.64 17.08
N SER A 262 1.13 11.61 15.76
CA SER A 262 -0.13 11.70 15.02
C SER A 262 -0.04 11.02 13.66
N VAL A 263 -1.18 10.58 13.17
CA VAL A 263 -1.34 10.02 11.83
C VAL A 263 -2.42 10.80 11.10
N GLU A 264 -2.09 11.34 9.93
CA GLU A 264 -3.05 11.94 9.02
C GLU A 264 -3.27 11.00 7.84
N VAL A 265 -4.52 10.61 7.61
CA VAL A 265 -4.90 9.75 6.48
C VAL A 265 -5.64 10.60 5.45
N ILE A 266 -4.98 10.91 4.33
CA ILE A 266 -5.54 11.65 3.21
C ILE A 266 -6.22 10.66 2.26
N ARG A 267 -7.55 10.68 2.24
CA ARG A 267 -8.37 9.82 1.38
C ARG A 267 -8.76 10.50 0.08
N GLY A 268 -8.89 11.82 0.10
CA GLY A 268 -9.24 12.64 -1.06
C GLY A 268 -8.07 12.93 -1.99
N ILE A 269 -8.01 14.15 -2.49
CA ILE A 269 -7.00 14.61 -3.46
C ILE A 269 -5.88 15.30 -2.69
N PRO A 270 -4.69 14.65 -2.53
CA PRO A 270 -3.58 15.22 -1.77
C PRO A 270 -2.90 16.37 -2.52
N SER A 271 -2.15 17.22 -1.79
CA SER A 271 -1.25 18.21 -2.39
C SER A 271 -0.30 17.55 -3.41
N VAL A 272 0.10 18.32 -4.43
CA VAL A 272 1.06 17.87 -5.45
C VAL A 272 2.45 17.56 -4.90
N GLU A 273 2.76 17.98 -3.67
CA GLU A 273 3.98 17.59 -2.94
C GLU A 273 4.07 16.05 -2.80
N HIS A 274 2.92 15.39 -2.63
CA HIS A 274 2.83 13.93 -2.50
C HIS A 274 2.66 13.27 -3.86
N GLY A 275 3.63 12.50 -4.29
CA GLY A 275 3.63 11.73 -5.55
C GLY A 275 3.75 10.23 -5.33
N ASP A 276 3.81 9.49 -6.42
CA ASP A 276 3.93 8.02 -6.47
C ASP A 276 2.79 7.31 -5.71
N LEU A 277 1.56 7.77 -5.90
CA LEU A 277 0.36 7.24 -5.25
C LEU A 277 -0.87 7.32 -6.16
N THR A 278 -1.79 6.36 -6.02
CA THR A 278 -3.12 6.37 -6.68
C THR A 278 -4.26 6.39 -5.69
N SER A 279 -4.09 5.83 -4.50
CA SER A 279 -5.19 5.65 -3.53
C SER A 279 -5.28 6.79 -2.53
N GLY A 280 -4.19 7.14 -1.87
CA GLY A 280 -4.13 8.19 -0.89
C GLY A 280 -2.78 8.23 -0.17
N ALA A 281 -2.70 8.98 0.93
CA ALA A 281 -1.48 9.08 1.71
C ALA A 281 -1.74 8.93 3.20
N VAL A 282 -0.84 8.25 3.89
CA VAL A 282 -0.78 8.11 5.35
C VAL A 282 0.46 8.85 5.83
N ILE A 283 0.26 10.00 6.44
CA ILE A 283 1.33 10.89 6.88
C ILE A 283 1.51 10.72 8.40
N ILE A 284 2.65 10.21 8.77
CA ILE A 284 3.01 9.89 10.14
C ILE A 284 3.98 10.96 10.65
N LYS A 285 3.63 11.56 11.78
CA LYS A 285 4.52 12.42 12.55
C LYS A 285 4.99 11.66 13.78
N SER A 286 6.29 11.57 13.92
CA SER A 286 6.91 10.90 15.06
C SER A 286 7.00 11.81 16.27
N LYS A 287 7.06 11.22 17.46
CA LYS A 287 7.30 11.91 18.70
C LYS A 287 8.65 12.63 18.69
N ALA A 288 8.66 13.87 19.10
CA ALA A 288 9.84 14.70 19.24
C ALA A 288 9.76 15.58 20.49
N GLY A 289 10.89 16.01 21.02
CA GLY A 289 10.92 16.92 22.16
C GLY A 289 11.11 16.21 23.51
N ARG A 290 10.82 16.92 24.61
CA ARG A 290 10.91 16.38 25.96
C ARG A 290 9.74 15.46 26.24
N GLU A 291 10.00 14.24 26.70
CA GLU A 291 9.01 13.26 27.11
C GLU A 291 9.53 12.51 28.33
N PRO A 292 8.72 12.30 29.39
CA PRO A 292 9.11 11.47 30.51
C PRO A 292 9.38 10.02 30.07
N LEU A 293 10.16 9.28 30.84
CA LEU A 293 10.38 7.87 30.59
C LEU A 293 9.03 7.13 30.68
N THR A 294 8.59 6.57 29.57
CA THR A 294 7.35 5.82 29.47
C THR A 294 7.65 4.36 29.14
N ILE A 295 7.14 3.44 29.96
CA ILE A 295 7.24 1.99 29.74
C ILE A 295 5.81 1.48 29.52
N ARG A 296 5.59 0.70 28.48
CA ARG A 296 4.31 0.03 28.18
C ARG A 296 4.49 -1.46 28.07
N LEU A 297 3.57 -2.19 28.65
CA LEU A 297 3.46 -3.64 28.55
C LEU A 297 2.04 -3.97 28.12
N LYS A 298 1.90 -4.68 27.03
CA LYS A 298 0.61 -5.10 26.49
C LYS A 298 0.58 -6.61 26.27
N THR A 299 -0.55 -7.22 26.59
CA THR A 299 -0.80 -8.62 26.30
C THR A 299 -2.24 -8.87 25.90
N ASP A 300 -2.41 -9.78 24.97
CA ASP A 300 -3.68 -10.37 24.60
C ASP A 300 -3.44 -11.82 24.11
N PRO A 301 -4.47 -12.60 23.72
CA PRO A 301 -4.28 -13.98 23.29
C PRO A 301 -3.32 -14.19 22.12
N SER A 302 -3.06 -13.12 21.32
CA SER A 302 -2.24 -13.19 20.11
C SER A 302 -0.98 -12.35 20.17
N ILE A 303 -0.81 -11.46 21.16
CA ILE A 303 0.30 -10.51 21.22
C ILE A 303 0.86 -10.40 22.64
N TYR A 304 2.20 -10.35 22.71
CA TYR A 304 2.98 -9.84 23.85
C TYR A 304 3.85 -8.70 23.33
N GLN A 305 3.67 -7.50 23.91
CA GLN A 305 4.39 -6.31 23.46
C GLN A 305 4.95 -5.54 24.66
N ALA A 306 6.17 -5.03 24.49
CA ALA A 306 6.83 -4.14 25.44
C ALA A 306 7.42 -2.95 24.68
N SER A 307 7.25 -1.75 25.19
CA SER A 307 7.87 -0.56 24.61
C SER A 307 8.40 0.39 25.67
N VAL A 308 9.40 1.17 25.30
CA VAL A 308 10.02 2.20 26.12
C VAL A 308 10.29 3.44 25.27
N SER A 309 10.00 4.62 25.82
CA SER A 309 10.33 5.89 25.19
C SER A 309 10.77 6.94 26.21
N LYS A 310 11.71 7.83 25.82
CA LYS A 310 12.14 8.98 26.59
C LYS A 310 12.60 10.12 25.69
N GLY A 311 12.16 11.33 25.98
CA GLY A 311 12.64 12.57 25.38
C GLY A 311 13.43 13.40 26.38
N VAL A 312 14.67 13.78 26.03
CA VAL A 312 15.57 14.54 26.91
C VAL A 312 15.89 15.87 26.26
N SER A 313 15.76 16.97 27.01
CA SER A 313 16.28 18.26 26.58
C SER A 313 17.78 18.32 26.88
N LEU A 314 18.58 18.67 25.88
CA LEU A 314 20.04 18.79 26.00
C LEU A 314 20.49 20.19 26.46
N GLY A 315 19.55 21.06 26.80
CA GLY A 315 19.78 22.45 27.20
C GLY A 315 19.22 23.49 26.24
N LYS A 316 19.23 24.77 26.68
CA LYS A 316 18.51 25.87 26.00
C LYS A 316 18.80 26.06 24.51
N GLU A 317 19.99 25.69 24.02
CA GLU A 317 20.36 25.83 22.58
C GLU A 317 20.82 24.52 21.92
N ARG A 318 20.82 23.41 22.68
CA ARG A 318 21.33 22.12 22.22
C ARG A 318 20.25 21.16 21.70
N GLY A 319 18.99 21.63 21.71
CA GLY A 319 17.86 20.84 21.19
C GLY A 319 17.42 19.71 22.11
N ASN A 320 16.69 18.77 21.53
CA ASN A 320 16.11 17.61 22.22
C ASN A 320 16.52 16.32 21.52
N LEU A 321 16.71 15.28 22.34
CA LEU A 321 16.95 13.92 21.88
C LEU A 321 15.78 13.04 22.37
N ASN A 322 15.10 12.36 21.44
CA ASN A 322 14.05 11.39 21.74
C ASN A 322 14.53 10.00 21.34
N VAL A 323 14.44 9.04 22.24
CA VAL A 323 14.83 7.64 22.03
C VAL A 323 13.67 6.75 22.41
N SER A 324 13.40 5.74 21.57
CA SER A 324 12.33 4.78 21.80
C SER A 324 12.69 3.40 21.26
N GLY A 325 12.11 2.37 21.89
CA GLY A 325 12.22 0.98 21.47
C GLY A 325 10.91 0.24 21.69
N ASP A 326 10.64 -0.74 20.84
CA ASP A 326 9.46 -1.60 20.91
C ASP A 326 9.85 -3.02 20.53
N TYR A 327 9.29 -3.99 21.24
CA TYR A 327 9.35 -5.40 20.89
C TYR A 327 7.96 -6.00 20.97
N ALA A 328 7.57 -6.77 19.96
CA ALA A 328 6.31 -7.49 19.93
C ALA A 328 6.52 -8.93 19.42
N TYR A 329 5.88 -9.86 20.08
CA TYR A 329 5.75 -11.27 19.68
C TYR A 329 4.27 -11.57 19.45
N SER A 330 3.92 -12.18 18.33
CA SER A 330 2.53 -12.46 17.97
C SER A 330 2.36 -13.83 17.34
N VAL A 331 1.30 -14.53 17.75
CA VAL A 331 0.87 -15.80 17.15
C VAL A 331 -0.52 -15.64 16.53
N ALA A 332 -0.80 -16.41 15.49
CA ALA A 332 -2.13 -16.43 14.87
C ALA A 332 -3.15 -17.19 15.74
N ASP A 333 -2.73 -18.32 16.26
CA ASP A 333 -3.48 -19.19 17.16
C ASP A 333 -2.51 -19.71 18.23
N ALA A 334 -2.91 -19.61 19.50
CA ALA A 334 -2.12 -20.12 20.62
C ALA A 334 -1.88 -21.63 20.54
N LYS A 335 -2.71 -22.38 19.81
CA LYS A 335 -2.54 -23.80 19.55
C LYS A 335 -1.48 -24.08 18.47
N GLU A 336 -1.21 -23.13 17.59
CA GLU A 336 -0.22 -23.19 16.50
C GLU A 336 1.03 -22.36 16.86
N SER A 337 1.65 -22.63 18.01
CA SER A 337 2.82 -21.90 18.50
C SER A 337 4.04 -21.99 17.60
N TYR A 338 4.04 -22.91 16.64
CA TYR A 338 5.07 -23.05 15.59
C TYR A 338 4.97 -21.99 14.49
N ALA A 339 3.90 -21.13 14.49
CA ALA A 339 3.73 -20.05 13.53
C ALA A 339 3.60 -18.72 14.27
N TYR A 340 4.64 -17.87 14.18
CA TYR A 340 4.69 -16.62 14.91
C TYR A 340 5.38 -15.49 14.14
N TYR A 341 5.11 -14.27 14.58
CA TYR A 341 5.76 -13.05 14.10
C TYR A 341 6.45 -12.32 15.25
N GLN A 342 7.64 -11.82 14.98
CA GLN A 342 8.41 -10.98 15.90
C GLN A 342 8.71 -9.64 15.25
N ARG A 343 8.57 -8.58 16.03
CA ARG A 343 8.95 -7.22 15.65
C ARG A 343 9.85 -6.63 16.72
N ALA A 344 10.93 -5.99 16.31
CA ALA A 344 11.68 -5.08 17.16
C ALA A 344 11.90 -3.76 16.40
N THR A 345 11.68 -2.63 17.06
CA THR A 345 11.97 -1.31 16.51
C THR A 345 12.76 -0.49 17.51
N ALA A 346 13.68 0.33 17.00
CA ALA A 346 14.37 1.33 17.80
C ALA A 346 14.49 2.61 17.00
N ARG A 347 14.39 3.74 17.67
CA ARG A 347 14.49 5.05 17.04
C ARG A 347 15.26 6.00 17.94
N ALA A 348 16.13 6.82 17.34
CA ALA A 348 16.72 8.00 17.93
C ALA A 348 16.42 9.20 17.05
N MET A 349 15.86 10.26 17.62
CA MET A 349 15.53 11.48 16.89
C MET A 349 16.07 12.69 17.64
N TYR A 350 16.94 13.42 16.99
CA TYR A 350 17.45 14.72 17.44
C TYR A 350 16.71 15.84 16.74
N SER A 351 16.22 16.81 17.48
CA SER A 351 15.53 18.00 16.97
C SER A 351 16.16 19.25 17.53
N ASN A 352 16.47 20.21 16.66
CA ASN A 352 17.07 21.48 17.07
C ASN A 352 16.70 22.63 16.13
N ARG A 353 16.96 23.84 16.60
CA ARG A 353 16.85 25.05 15.81
C ARG A 353 18.17 25.80 15.78
N PHE A 354 18.70 26.00 14.60
CA PHE A 354 19.93 26.78 14.32
C PHE A 354 19.53 28.11 13.70
N GLY A 355 19.33 29.13 14.53
CA GLY A 355 18.87 30.46 14.07
C GLY A 355 17.50 30.38 13.35
N LYS A 356 17.49 30.55 12.02
CA LYS A 356 16.30 30.52 11.18
C LYS A 356 15.96 29.09 10.65
N LEU A 357 16.88 28.15 10.81
CA LEU A 357 16.71 26.76 10.38
C LEU A 357 16.23 25.93 11.56
N SER A 358 15.06 25.29 11.45
CA SER A 358 14.60 24.26 12.36
C SER A 358 14.64 22.90 11.64
N GLY A 359 15.15 21.88 12.31
CA GLY A 359 15.33 20.59 11.66
C GLY A 359 15.37 19.42 12.63
N ASN A 360 15.16 18.24 12.08
CA ASN A 360 15.22 16.97 12.75
C ASN A 360 16.17 16.04 12.02
N ILE A 361 16.84 15.19 12.79
CA ILE A 361 17.65 14.08 12.28
C ILE A 361 17.20 12.84 13.03
N SER A 362 16.85 11.78 12.32
CA SER A 362 16.47 10.50 12.92
C SER A 362 17.22 9.33 12.33
N LEU A 363 17.44 8.33 13.18
CA LEU A 363 17.92 7.02 12.83
C LEU A 363 16.92 6.00 13.34
N ASP A 364 16.38 5.19 12.42
CA ASP A 364 15.37 4.18 12.72
C ASP A 364 15.93 2.80 12.40
N PHE A 365 15.78 1.88 13.33
CA PHE A 365 16.02 0.45 13.17
C PHE A 365 14.70 -0.30 13.20
N SER A 366 14.53 -1.30 12.35
CA SER A 366 13.38 -2.19 12.35
C SER A 366 13.79 -3.63 12.04
N LEU A 367 13.18 -4.56 12.76
CA LEU A 367 13.26 -6.00 12.53
C LEU A 367 11.82 -6.52 12.47
N GLY A 368 11.47 -7.19 11.37
CA GLY A 368 10.27 -8.00 11.24
C GLY A 368 10.69 -9.44 10.89
N LYS A 369 10.13 -10.42 11.59
CA LYS A 369 10.45 -11.84 11.34
C LYS A 369 9.19 -12.68 11.44
N ASP A 370 8.73 -13.17 10.30
CA ASP A 370 7.73 -14.24 10.22
C ASP A 370 8.45 -15.60 10.28
N THR A 371 7.95 -16.50 11.08
CA THR A 371 8.48 -17.85 11.23
C THR A 371 7.32 -18.84 11.25
N ARG A 372 7.40 -19.85 10.41
CA ARG A 372 6.60 -21.06 10.51
C ARG A 372 7.54 -22.25 10.54
N GLU A 373 7.68 -22.83 11.70
CA GLU A 373 8.42 -24.06 11.93
C GLU A 373 7.58 -25.24 11.44
N ARG A 374 8.19 -26.41 11.40
CA ARG A 374 7.48 -27.65 11.07
C ARG A 374 6.30 -27.86 12.00
N ASN A 375 5.13 -28.14 11.43
CA ASN A 375 3.98 -28.57 12.22
C ASN A 375 4.29 -29.95 12.85
N PRO A 376 4.25 -30.08 14.20
CA PRO A 376 4.52 -31.36 14.86
C PRO A 376 3.58 -32.50 14.43
N ASP A 377 2.36 -32.16 14.01
CA ASP A 377 1.35 -33.12 13.59
C ASP A 377 1.45 -33.51 12.08
N ASP A 378 2.35 -32.86 11.32
CA ASP A 378 2.61 -33.15 9.92
C ASP A 378 3.99 -33.80 9.74
N GLU A 379 4.04 -35.11 9.88
CA GLU A 379 5.29 -35.85 9.73
C GLU A 379 5.81 -35.89 8.30
N ARG A 380 4.93 -35.83 7.31
CA ARG A 380 5.28 -35.95 5.89
C ARG A 380 5.60 -34.63 5.22
N GLY A 381 4.77 -33.63 5.35
CA GLY A 381 4.88 -32.40 4.56
C GLY A 381 6.08 -31.55 4.94
N GLN A 382 6.47 -31.54 6.21
CA GLN A 382 7.63 -30.84 6.78
C GLN A 382 7.77 -29.39 6.28
N LEU A 383 6.61 -28.71 6.12
CA LEU A 383 6.59 -27.34 5.62
C LEU A 383 7.20 -26.39 6.65
N GLU A 384 8.28 -25.74 6.25
CA GLU A 384 8.91 -24.65 6.98
C GLU A 384 8.94 -23.40 6.08
N THR A 385 8.56 -22.25 6.61
CA THR A 385 8.66 -20.97 5.89
C THR A 385 9.13 -19.88 6.83
N GLY A 386 9.79 -18.89 6.29
CA GLY A 386 10.17 -17.72 7.05
C GLY A 386 10.42 -16.51 6.17
N ALA A 387 10.23 -15.34 6.77
CA ALA A 387 10.62 -14.07 6.17
C ALA A 387 11.22 -13.17 7.26
N ARG A 388 12.41 -12.63 7.01
CA ARG A 388 13.11 -11.66 7.85
C ARG A 388 13.31 -10.37 7.07
N ASP A 389 13.03 -9.24 7.69
CA ASP A 389 13.24 -7.89 7.16
C ASP A 389 13.95 -7.06 8.22
N ILE A 390 15.23 -6.76 8.03
CA ILE A 390 16.02 -5.88 8.89
C ILE A 390 16.22 -4.57 8.15
N GLY A 391 15.71 -3.48 8.72
CA GLY A 391 15.78 -2.14 8.12
C GLY A 391 16.57 -1.16 8.96
N LEU A 392 17.39 -0.35 8.30
CA LEU A 392 18.01 0.84 8.86
C LEU A 392 17.63 2.03 7.99
N ARG A 393 17.10 3.10 8.60
CA ARG A 393 16.72 4.32 7.90
C ARG A 393 17.30 5.54 8.59
N PHE A 394 17.99 6.35 7.82
CA PHE A 394 18.38 7.71 8.18
C PHE A 394 17.40 8.68 7.55
N ASN A 395 16.95 9.69 8.30
CA ASN A 395 16.10 10.75 7.77
C ASN A 395 16.50 12.09 8.39
N THR A 396 16.61 13.12 7.56
CA THR A 396 16.74 14.50 8.00
C THR A 396 15.77 15.37 7.23
N ASN A 397 15.09 16.23 7.97
CA ASN A 397 14.18 17.20 7.39
C ASN A 397 14.30 18.53 8.14
N GLY A 398 14.02 19.62 7.45
CA GLY A 398 14.08 20.93 8.07
C GLY A 398 13.38 22.00 7.28
N THR A 399 13.13 23.11 7.98
CA THR A 399 12.51 24.30 7.43
C THR A 399 13.40 25.51 7.72
N TRP A 400 13.84 26.16 6.67
CA TRP A 400 14.58 27.42 6.76
C TRP A 400 13.64 28.59 6.53
N ASN A 401 13.35 29.35 7.60
CA ASN A 401 12.47 30.52 7.58
C ASN A 401 13.24 31.76 7.09
N ILE A 402 13.24 32.00 5.79
CA ILE A 402 14.04 33.07 5.14
C ILE A 402 13.34 34.40 5.33
N ARG A 403 12.04 34.53 5.01
CA ARG A 403 11.22 35.73 5.11
C ARG A 403 11.85 36.94 4.39
N LYS A 404 12.19 36.76 3.13
CA LYS A 404 12.73 37.83 2.27
C LYS A 404 11.87 38.01 1.03
N GLY A 405 11.23 39.18 0.90
CA GLY A 405 10.27 39.43 -0.17
C GLY A 405 9.08 38.46 -0.11
N TRP A 406 8.82 37.75 -1.19
CA TRP A 406 7.74 36.72 -1.26
C TRP A 406 8.18 35.38 -0.68
N LEU A 407 9.48 35.09 -0.67
CA LEU A 407 10.00 33.81 -0.16
C LEU A 407 9.84 33.75 1.35
N SER A 408 8.94 32.87 1.80
CA SER A 408 8.62 32.66 3.21
C SER A 408 9.57 31.65 3.84
N ASN A 409 9.68 30.47 3.24
CA ASN A 409 10.53 29.39 3.73
C ASN A 409 10.98 28.46 2.61
N VAL A 410 12.04 27.73 2.89
CA VAL A 410 12.52 26.60 2.11
C VAL A 410 12.50 25.39 3.01
N LYS A 411 11.92 24.28 2.55
CA LYS A 411 11.92 23.00 3.25
C LYS A 411 12.74 21.99 2.50
N TYR A 412 13.47 21.17 3.25
CA TYR A 412 14.17 20.03 2.70
C TYR A 412 13.83 18.75 3.45
N THR A 413 13.91 17.63 2.77
CA THR A 413 13.86 16.28 3.35
C THR A 413 14.85 15.42 2.59
N VAL A 414 15.74 14.73 3.31
CA VAL A 414 16.66 13.75 2.73
C VAL A 414 16.56 12.48 3.56
N SER A 415 16.36 11.36 2.91
CA SER A 415 16.24 10.06 3.56
C SER A 415 16.99 9.00 2.77
N GLY A 416 17.69 8.13 3.49
CA GLY A 416 18.29 6.92 2.95
C GLY A 416 17.86 5.73 3.79
N SER A 417 17.49 4.62 3.15
CA SER A 417 17.19 3.39 3.86
C SER A 417 17.84 2.19 3.20
N TYR A 418 18.25 1.27 4.04
CA TYR A 418 18.77 -0.05 3.65
C TYR A 418 17.92 -1.12 4.34
N ARG A 419 17.48 -2.14 3.58
CA ARG A 419 16.73 -3.26 4.11
C ARG A 419 17.35 -4.57 3.64
N ASP A 420 17.75 -5.40 4.59
CA ASP A 420 18.16 -6.78 4.36
C ASP A 420 16.96 -7.70 4.56
N LYS A 421 16.50 -8.28 3.45
CA LYS A 421 15.36 -9.20 3.43
C LYS A 421 15.82 -10.60 3.07
N HIS A 422 15.33 -11.56 3.82
CA HIS A 422 15.54 -12.96 3.54
C HIS A 422 14.23 -13.73 3.73
N SER A 423 13.76 -14.38 2.69
CA SER A 423 12.61 -15.28 2.74
C SER A 423 12.99 -16.66 2.29
N PHE A 424 12.40 -17.69 2.88
CA PHE A 424 12.65 -19.06 2.47
C PHE A 424 11.37 -19.91 2.56
N LYS A 425 11.38 -20.99 1.79
CA LYS A 425 10.40 -22.07 1.91
C LYS A 425 11.13 -23.40 1.75
N LYS A 426 10.83 -24.32 2.65
CA LYS A 426 11.23 -25.72 2.59
C LYS A 426 9.98 -26.58 2.66
N ALA A 427 9.81 -27.51 1.73
CA ALA A 427 8.65 -28.40 1.70
C ALA A 427 8.98 -29.68 0.94
N LEU A 428 8.28 -30.77 1.28
CA LEU A 428 8.21 -31.93 0.43
C LEU A 428 7.36 -31.61 -0.80
N LEU A 429 7.91 -31.83 -1.98
CA LEU A 429 7.22 -31.69 -3.24
C LEU A 429 6.86 -33.07 -3.76
N GLY A 430 5.58 -33.29 -4.10
CA GLY A 430 5.09 -34.51 -4.70
C GLY A 430 4.67 -34.30 -6.16
N ASN A 431 4.58 -35.39 -6.93
CA ASN A 431 4.18 -35.39 -8.34
C ASN A 431 5.10 -34.49 -9.21
N ALA A 432 6.38 -34.50 -8.92
CA ALA A 432 7.32 -33.57 -9.55
C ALA A 432 7.74 -34.01 -10.96
N PHE A 433 7.65 -35.27 -11.31
CA PHE A 433 7.98 -35.89 -12.60
C PHE A 433 8.14 -34.91 -13.77
N ALA A 434 9.24 -34.20 -13.87
CA ALA A 434 9.46 -33.19 -14.91
C ALA A 434 10.96 -33.04 -15.21
N ALA A 435 11.27 -32.69 -16.44
CA ALA A 435 12.61 -32.25 -16.77
C ALA A 435 12.87 -30.88 -16.16
N TYR A 436 14.10 -30.69 -15.68
CA TYR A 436 14.63 -29.42 -15.27
C TYR A 436 16.02 -29.24 -15.86
N SER A 437 16.16 -28.28 -16.76
CA SER A 437 17.47 -27.85 -17.26
C SER A 437 18.03 -26.73 -16.40
N MET A 438 19.33 -26.73 -16.17
CA MET A 438 19.98 -25.65 -15.44
C MET A 438 20.35 -24.48 -16.35
N SER A 439 20.16 -24.61 -17.69
CA SER A 439 20.49 -23.57 -18.68
C SER A 439 19.60 -22.34 -18.54
N THR A 440 20.17 -21.18 -18.81
CA THR A 440 19.49 -19.89 -18.96
C THR A 440 19.53 -19.37 -20.39
N THR A 441 20.10 -20.14 -21.32
CA THR A 441 20.28 -19.80 -22.73
C THR A 441 19.18 -20.43 -23.57
N ASP A 442 18.63 -19.65 -24.50
CA ASP A 442 17.62 -20.13 -25.45
C ASP A 442 18.24 -21.16 -26.42
N ASP A 443 17.48 -22.18 -26.76
CA ASP A 443 17.89 -23.31 -27.60
C ASP A 443 19.08 -24.14 -27.09
N ALA A 444 19.44 -23.99 -25.79
CA ALA A 444 20.40 -24.88 -25.18
C ALA A 444 19.84 -26.29 -25.09
N VAL A 445 20.61 -27.28 -25.49
CA VAL A 445 20.29 -28.71 -25.39
C VAL A 445 21.35 -29.41 -24.55
N LEU A 446 20.95 -29.82 -23.33
CA LEU A 446 21.83 -30.43 -22.37
C LEU A 446 21.47 -31.91 -22.13
N SER A 447 22.45 -32.67 -21.71
CA SER A 447 22.27 -34.03 -21.20
C SER A 447 22.25 -34.03 -19.67
N ASN A 448 22.06 -35.25 -19.09
CA ASN A 448 22.16 -35.47 -17.65
C ASN A 448 23.61 -35.49 -17.11
N ARG A 449 24.61 -35.26 -17.96
CA ARG A 449 26.03 -35.19 -17.57
C ARG A 449 26.69 -33.92 -18.10
N PRO A 450 27.54 -33.29 -17.28
CA PRO A 450 28.20 -32.05 -17.70
C PRO A 450 29.01 -32.23 -18.98
N GLY A 451 28.80 -31.37 -19.97
CA GLY A 451 29.59 -31.36 -21.22
C GLY A 451 29.42 -32.57 -22.13
N GLN A 452 28.54 -33.54 -21.78
CA GLN A 452 28.36 -34.75 -22.59
C GLN A 452 27.64 -34.43 -23.89
N LYS A 453 28.28 -34.82 -24.99
CA LYS A 453 27.70 -34.71 -26.33
C LYS A 453 26.89 -35.95 -26.67
N VAL A 454 25.75 -35.77 -27.28
CA VAL A 454 24.82 -36.82 -27.74
C VAL A 454 24.73 -36.73 -29.25
N TYR A 455 24.74 -37.84 -29.90
CA TYR A 455 24.73 -37.94 -31.37
C TYR A 455 23.56 -38.76 -31.85
N ASP A 456 23.11 -38.46 -33.08
CA ASP A 456 22.19 -39.33 -33.80
C ASP A 456 22.92 -40.46 -34.52
N ASN A 457 22.15 -41.34 -35.15
CA ASN A 457 22.69 -42.49 -35.90
C ASN A 457 23.46 -42.08 -37.19
N ASP A 458 23.34 -40.83 -37.60
CA ASP A 458 24.07 -40.26 -38.72
C ASP A 458 25.33 -39.50 -38.29
N GLY A 459 25.62 -39.50 -36.97
CA GLY A 459 26.79 -38.84 -36.39
C GLY A 459 26.63 -37.32 -36.18
N ARG A 460 25.41 -36.80 -36.34
CA ARG A 460 25.15 -35.41 -36.07
C ARG A 460 25.02 -35.17 -34.56
N GLU A 461 25.65 -34.13 -34.04
CA GLU A 461 25.53 -33.74 -32.65
C GLU A 461 24.13 -33.16 -32.41
N LEU A 462 23.41 -33.73 -31.40
CA LEU A 462 22.08 -33.29 -30.95
C LEU A 462 22.17 -32.30 -29.80
N THR A 463 23.24 -32.31 -29.03
CA THR A 463 23.46 -31.35 -27.96
C THR A 463 23.82 -29.97 -28.51
N ASN A 464 23.35 -28.94 -27.84
CA ASN A 464 23.76 -27.57 -28.06
C ASN A 464 24.13 -26.95 -26.70
N ILE A 465 25.41 -27.11 -26.31
CA ILE A 465 25.93 -26.68 -25.01
C ILE A 465 26.48 -25.26 -25.16
N PRO A 466 25.83 -24.24 -24.52
CA PRO A 466 26.28 -22.86 -24.65
C PRO A 466 27.68 -22.64 -24.04
N ALA A 467 28.41 -21.69 -24.59
CA ALA A 467 29.69 -21.28 -24.03
C ALA A 467 29.52 -20.80 -22.58
N GLY A 468 30.29 -21.37 -21.66
CA GLY A 468 30.19 -21.08 -20.22
C GLY A 468 29.17 -21.93 -19.45
N GLU A 469 28.37 -22.76 -20.12
CA GLU A 469 27.39 -23.67 -19.50
C GLU A 469 27.83 -25.14 -19.55
N ALA A 470 29.09 -25.47 -19.89
CA ALA A 470 29.59 -26.85 -20.00
C ALA A 470 29.50 -27.66 -18.69
N ASN A 471 29.36 -27.00 -17.54
CA ASN A 471 29.20 -27.67 -16.25
C ASN A 471 27.73 -27.87 -15.85
N LEU A 472 26.77 -27.36 -16.66
CA LEU A 472 25.35 -27.49 -16.40
C LEU A 472 24.81 -28.79 -16.97
N ILE A 473 23.74 -29.29 -16.39
CA ILE A 473 23.06 -30.51 -16.81
C ILE A 473 21.56 -30.27 -16.96
N ALA A 474 20.90 -31.19 -17.60
CA ALA A 474 19.48 -31.45 -17.45
C ALA A 474 19.24 -32.64 -16.53
N THR A 475 18.23 -32.55 -15.66
CA THR A 475 17.84 -33.63 -14.77
C THR A 475 16.36 -33.92 -14.90
N TYR A 476 15.92 -35.14 -14.60
CA TYR A 476 14.53 -35.51 -14.52
C TYR A 476 14.15 -35.68 -13.05
N LEU A 477 13.32 -34.78 -12.54
CA LEU A 477 13.01 -34.73 -11.12
C LEU A 477 12.27 -35.99 -10.68
N PRO A 478 12.58 -36.53 -9.50
CA PRO A 478 11.87 -37.68 -8.95
C PRO A 478 10.43 -37.30 -8.56
N ASN A 479 9.62 -38.32 -8.32
CA ASN A 479 8.21 -38.09 -7.90
C ASN A 479 8.10 -37.22 -6.65
N GLU A 480 8.95 -37.48 -5.66
CA GLU A 480 8.97 -36.76 -4.39
C GLU A 480 10.39 -36.34 -4.03
N TYR A 481 10.57 -35.11 -3.59
CA TYR A 481 11.82 -34.64 -3.01
C TYR A 481 11.60 -33.44 -2.10
N PHE A 482 12.50 -33.21 -1.15
CA PHE A 482 12.54 -31.98 -0.37
C PHE A 482 13.19 -30.87 -1.17
N SER A 483 12.46 -29.80 -1.34
CA SER A 483 12.98 -28.58 -1.94
C SER A 483 13.12 -27.51 -0.88
N ARG A 484 14.23 -26.78 -0.94
CA ARG A 484 14.44 -25.55 -0.20
C ARG A 484 14.90 -24.48 -1.16
N TYR A 485 14.27 -23.29 -1.08
CA TYR A 485 14.76 -22.12 -1.77
C TYR A 485 14.76 -20.91 -0.84
N ASP A 486 15.73 -20.06 -1.06
CA ASP A 486 15.98 -18.84 -0.31
C ASP A 486 15.95 -17.65 -1.27
N ILE A 487 15.42 -16.51 -0.83
CA ILE A 487 15.38 -15.26 -1.57
C ILE A 487 16.05 -14.17 -0.74
N TYR A 488 17.19 -13.68 -1.19
CA TYR A 488 18.00 -12.67 -0.51
C TYR A 488 17.82 -11.32 -1.22
N GLY A 489 17.22 -10.34 -0.53
CA GLY A 489 17.05 -8.98 -1.00
C GLY A 489 17.85 -8.00 -0.15
N LYS A 490 18.53 -7.03 -0.79
CA LYS A 490 19.21 -5.90 -0.14
C LYS A 490 18.68 -4.63 -0.78
N GLU A 491 17.58 -4.12 -0.23
CA GLU A 491 16.90 -2.97 -0.80
C GLU A 491 17.56 -1.67 -0.34
N VAL A 492 17.85 -0.79 -1.29
CA VAL A 492 18.37 0.55 -1.06
C VAL A 492 17.36 1.56 -1.59
N ASN A 493 16.95 2.50 -0.74
CA ASN A 493 16.05 3.57 -1.14
C ASN A 493 16.67 4.91 -0.75
N ILE A 494 16.71 5.84 -1.67
CA ILE A 494 17.18 7.21 -1.47
C ILE A 494 16.05 8.15 -1.86
N PHE A 495 15.79 9.14 -1.03
CA PHE A 495 14.80 10.18 -1.28
C PHE A 495 15.36 11.54 -0.90
N ALA A 496 15.19 12.51 -1.79
CA ALA A 496 15.50 13.91 -1.52
C ALA A 496 14.35 14.78 -2.02
N ASN A 497 13.90 15.72 -1.21
CA ASN A 497 12.87 16.70 -1.56
C ASN A 497 13.32 18.10 -1.13
N LEU A 498 13.11 19.05 -2.02
CA LEU A 498 13.33 20.48 -1.75
C LEU A 498 12.13 21.25 -2.23
N ASN A 499 11.53 22.07 -1.38
CA ASN A 499 10.47 22.98 -1.78
C ASN A 499 10.62 24.37 -1.18
N ALA A 500 10.15 25.37 -1.91
CA ALA A 500 10.12 26.76 -1.52
C ALA A 500 8.67 27.26 -1.49
N SER A 501 8.29 27.93 -0.42
CA SER A 501 6.99 28.56 -0.26
C SER A 501 7.12 30.06 -0.41
N PHE A 502 6.33 30.63 -1.32
CA PHE A 502 6.24 32.07 -1.56
C PHE A 502 4.87 32.52 -1.09
N THR A 503 4.80 33.54 -0.23
CA THR A 503 3.53 34.03 0.31
C THR A 503 3.44 35.53 0.07
N LYS A 504 2.29 35.97 -0.47
CA LYS A 504 1.99 37.39 -0.63
C LYS A 504 0.50 37.64 -0.45
N MET A 505 0.21 38.70 0.32
CA MET A 505 -1.13 39.27 0.38
C MET A 505 -1.33 40.24 -0.79
N LEU A 506 -2.43 40.07 -1.55
CA LEU A 506 -2.86 40.93 -2.63
C LEU A 506 -4.30 41.39 -2.31
N GLY A 507 -4.43 42.52 -1.59
CA GLY A 507 -5.70 42.93 -1.05
C GLY A 507 -6.31 41.87 -0.12
N PRO A 508 -7.57 41.44 -0.32
CA PRO A 508 -8.22 40.41 0.50
C PRO A 508 -7.76 38.98 0.19
N VAL A 509 -6.81 38.82 -0.75
CA VAL A 509 -6.36 37.50 -1.22
C VAL A 509 -4.97 37.20 -0.67
N ASN A 510 -4.87 36.11 0.09
CA ASN A 510 -3.59 35.56 0.51
C ASN A 510 -3.19 34.47 -0.48
N ASN A 511 -2.08 34.72 -1.21
CA ASN A 511 -1.50 33.78 -2.17
C ASN A 511 -0.33 33.06 -1.53
N ARG A 512 -0.31 31.75 -1.64
CA ARG A 512 0.82 30.93 -1.24
C ARG A 512 1.17 29.96 -2.37
N ILE A 513 2.27 30.24 -3.05
CA ILE A 513 2.80 29.39 -4.10
C ILE A 513 3.85 28.44 -3.49
N LEU A 514 3.70 27.16 -3.75
CA LEU A 514 4.67 26.12 -3.42
C LEU A 514 5.32 25.64 -4.72
N LEU A 515 6.63 25.74 -4.80
CA LEU A 515 7.44 25.18 -5.90
C LEU A 515 8.37 24.14 -5.30
N GLY A 516 8.49 22.98 -5.94
CA GLY A 516 9.36 21.96 -5.42
C GLY A 516 9.82 20.94 -6.45
N ALA A 517 10.87 20.22 -6.05
CA ALA A 517 11.45 19.12 -6.78
C ALA A 517 11.75 17.97 -5.82
N ASN A 518 11.59 16.74 -6.28
CA ASN A 518 12.10 15.61 -5.55
C ASN A 518 12.78 14.59 -6.46
N PHE A 519 13.69 13.85 -5.86
CA PHE A 519 14.38 12.72 -6.45
C PHE A 519 14.19 11.49 -5.57
N ARG A 520 13.99 10.36 -6.20
CA ARG A 520 13.89 9.05 -5.55
C ARG A 520 14.65 8.02 -6.37
N SER A 521 15.34 7.13 -5.68
CA SER A 521 16.05 6.01 -6.30
C SER A 521 15.80 4.75 -5.47
N ASP A 522 15.26 3.71 -6.08
CA ASP A 522 14.94 2.43 -5.47
C ASP A 522 15.70 1.31 -6.18
N GLY A 523 16.43 0.48 -5.46
CA GLY A 523 17.18 -0.63 -6.03
C GLY A 523 17.32 -1.81 -5.09
N ASN A 524 17.77 -2.94 -5.62
CA ASN A 524 17.98 -4.17 -4.85
C ASN A 524 19.34 -4.77 -5.21
N LEU A 525 20.23 -4.86 -4.22
CA LEU A 525 21.59 -5.36 -4.36
C LEU A 525 21.75 -6.81 -3.84
N GLY A 526 20.64 -7.51 -3.61
CA GLY A 526 20.63 -8.86 -3.07
C GLY A 526 21.12 -9.92 -4.05
N ASP A 527 21.48 -11.09 -3.50
CA ASP A 527 21.85 -12.25 -4.29
C ASP A 527 20.61 -12.88 -4.99
N GLY A 528 19.42 -12.47 -4.56
CA GLY A 528 18.17 -12.88 -5.18
C GLY A 528 17.79 -14.31 -4.85
N LYS A 529 17.39 -15.09 -5.86
CA LYS A 529 16.88 -16.44 -5.71
C LYS A 529 18.04 -17.45 -5.71
N VAL A 530 18.10 -18.25 -4.65
CA VAL A 530 19.13 -19.28 -4.44
C VAL A 530 18.46 -20.57 -4.03
N TYR A 531 18.79 -21.67 -4.71
CA TYR A 531 18.34 -23.02 -4.37
C TYR A 531 19.26 -24.06 -5.00
N ASP A 532 19.14 -25.30 -4.53
CA ASP A 532 19.83 -26.43 -5.12
C ASP A 532 19.20 -26.78 -6.48
N PRO A 533 19.96 -26.68 -7.58
CA PRO A 533 19.46 -27.02 -8.91
C PRO A 533 18.98 -28.45 -9.07
N TYR A 534 19.46 -29.37 -8.26
CA TYR A 534 19.03 -30.78 -8.24
C TYR A 534 17.69 -30.95 -7.51
N ASN A 535 17.35 -30.04 -6.60
CA ASN A 535 16.11 -30.02 -5.84
C ASN A 535 15.40 -28.67 -6.00
N PRO A 536 15.04 -28.26 -7.25
CA PRO A 536 14.52 -26.91 -7.53
C PRO A 536 13.16 -26.67 -6.87
N PRO A 537 12.73 -25.41 -6.75
CA PRO A 537 11.38 -25.07 -6.32
C PRO A 537 10.34 -25.72 -7.23
N GLN A 538 9.17 -25.97 -6.67
CA GLN A 538 8.06 -26.57 -7.41
C GLN A 538 7.81 -25.89 -8.74
N ARG A 539 7.70 -26.69 -9.76
CA ARG A 539 7.15 -26.36 -11.07
C ARG A 539 5.96 -27.29 -11.34
N SER A 540 5.15 -26.94 -12.29
CA SER A 540 4.17 -27.87 -12.83
C SER A 540 4.87 -29.06 -13.47
N ASN A 541 4.29 -30.25 -13.35
CA ASN A 541 4.71 -31.44 -14.08
C ASN A 541 4.39 -31.35 -15.60
N SER A 542 3.82 -30.25 -16.04
CA SER A 542 3.55 -29.93 -17.43
C SER A 542 4.66 -29.05 -18.02
N SER A 543 5.19 -29.41 -19.17
CA SER A 543 6.15 -28.58 -19.94
C SER A 543 5.54 -27.28 -20.45
N GLU A 544 4.22 -27.11 -20.36
CA GLU A 544 3.53 -25.88 -20.69
C GLU A 544 3.85 -24.71 -19.74
N ASN A 545 4.34 -25.00 -18.54
CA ASN A 545 4.61 -24.01 -17.53
C ASN A 545 6.09 -23.69 -17.41
N SER A 546 6.39 -22.41 -17.26
CA SER A 546 7.74 -21.92 -17.04
C SER A 546 8.38 -22.53 -15.78
N SER A 547 9.68 -22.84 -15.82
CA SER A 547 10.48 -23.28 -14.69
C SER A 547 11.17 -22.11 -14.02
N PRO A 548 11.36 -22.11 -12.69
CA PRO A 548 12.16 -21.08 -12.03
C PRO A 548 13.64 -21.22 -12.37
N ARG A 549 14.39 -20.09 -12.34
CA ARG A 549 15.85 -20.04 -12.44
C ARG A 549 16.40 -19.18 -11.32
N PRO A 550 17.63 -19.44 -10.85
CA PRO A 550 18.36 -18.52 -10.00
C PRO A 550 18.46 -17.15 -10.66
N ARG A 551 18.32 -16.08 -9.86
CA ARG A 551 18.38 -14.71 -10.37
C ARG A 551 19.02 -13.79 -9.34
N LYS A 552 20.11 -13.11 -9.72
CA LYS A 552 20.73 -12.06 -8.90
C LYS A 552 19.95 -10.76 -9.03
N TYR A 553 19.57 -10.13 -7.92
CA TYR A 553 18.89 -8.85 -7.92
C TYR A 553 19.82 -7.67 -8.13
N SER A 554 21.10 -7.83 -7.76
CA SER A 554 22.12 -6.81 -8.00
C SER A 554 22.37 -6.49 -9.48
N SER A 555 21.91 -7.34 -10.41
CA SER A 555 21.97 -7.08 -11.86
C SER A 555 20.78 -6.24 -12.36
N ILE A 556 19.78 -5.97 -11.53
CA ILE A 556 18.59 -5.23 -11.90
C ILE A 556 18.86 -3.72 -11.75
N PRO A 557 18.60 -2.90 -12.79
CA PRO A 557 18.80 -1.46 -12.72
C PRO A 557 17.91 -0.81 -11.65
N PHE A 558 18.43 0.26 -11.02
CA PHE A 558 17.68 1.08 -10.10
C PHE A 558 16.51 1.78 -10.80
N ILE A 559 15.43 1.98 -10.07
CA ILE A 559 14.28 2.79 -10.49
C ILE A 559 14.55 4.22 -10.01
N ASN A 560 14.83 5.12 -10.96
CA ASN A 560 15.07 6.52 -10.69
C ASN A 560 13.83 7.33 -11.04
N GLN A 561 13.36 8.12 -10.10
CA GLN A 561 12.25 9.04 -10.28
C GLN A 561 12.68 10.46 -9.99
N PHE A 562 12.42 11.35 -10.92
CA PHE A 562 12.56 12.78 -10.78
C PHE A 562 11.20 13.45 -10.92
N SER A 563 10.92 14.42 -10.06
CA SER A 563 9.62 15.09 -10.07
C SER A 563 9.76 16.57 -9.87
N LEU A 564 8.95 17.33 -10.60
CA LEU A 564 8.76 18.76 -10.42
C LEU A 564 7.31 19.05 -10.09
N TYR A 565 7.05 19.98 -9.18
CA TYR A 565 5.70 20.34 -8.84
C TYR A 565 5.56 21.83 -8.47
N ALA A 566 4.36 22.36 -8.80
CA ALA A 566 3.96 23.69 -8.46
C ALA A 566 2.51 23.67 -7.95
N GLU A 567 2.21 24.36 -6.87
CA GLU A 567 0.89 24.45 -6.27
C GLU A 567 0.61 25.86 -5.78
N GLU A 568 -0.53 26.40 -6.17
CA GLU A 568 -1.10 27.64 -5.64
C GLU A 568 -2.13 27.28 -4.57
N ASN A 569 -1.99 27.90 -3.41
CA ASN A 569 -2.96 27.86 -2.31
C ASN A 569 -3.47 29.29 -2.07
N LEU A 570 -4.68 29.55 -2.48
CA LEU A 570 -5.32 30.85 -2.41
C LEU A 570 -6.35 30.86 -1.30
N THR A 571 -6.27 31.86 -0.43
CA THR A 571 -7.29 32.18 0.56
C THR A 571 -7.87 33.55 0.25
N TRP A 572 -9.14 33.60 -0.13
CA TRP A 572 -9.83 34.84 -0.47
C TRP A 572 -10.92 35.17 0.57
N SER A 573 -10.71 36.26 1.30
CA SER A 573 -11.69 36.78 2.27
C SER A 573 -12.73 37.63 1.56
N LEU A 574 -13.99 37.17 1.51
CA LEU A 574 -15.15 37.79 0.89
C LEU A 574 -16.09 38.30 1.98
N GLY A 575 -15.71 39.39 2.66
CA GLY A 575 -16.37 39.85 3.86
C GLY A 575 -16.23 38.87 5.02
N GLU A 576 -17.33 38.34 5.55
CA GLU A 576 -17.31 37.31 6.59
C GLU A 576 -17.14 35.89 6.06
N ARG A 577 -17.14 35.68 4.75
CA ARG A 577 -17.00 34.40 4.08
C ARG A 577 -15.57 34.23 3.61
N GLU A 578 -15.19 32.98 3.39
CA GLU A 578 -13.87 32.62 2.92
C GLU A 578 -13.95 31.59 1.77
N LEU A 579 -13.20 31.88 0.70
CA LEU A 579 -12.94 30.92 -0.37
C LEU A 579 -11.50 30.44 -0.26
N LEU A 580 -11.34 29.14 -0.12
CA LEU A 580 -10.05 28.46 -0.17
C LEU A 580 -9.95 27.71 -1.49
N ALA A 581 -8.90 27.95 -2.25
CA ALA A 581 -8.64 27.25 -3.50
C ALA A 581 -7.21 26.73 -3.50
N GLN A 582 -7.06 25.50 -3.90
CA GLN A 582 -5.77 24.85 -4.12
C GLN A 582 -5.75 24.30 -5.54
N ALA A 583 -4.75 24.66 -6.31
CA ALA A 583 -4.55 24.14 -7.66
C ALA A 583 -3.06 23.85 -7.87
N GLY A 584 -2.75 22.70 -8.42
CA GLY A 584 -1.37 22.31 -8.62
C GLY A 584 -1.17 21.36 -9.78
N LEU A 585 0.07 21.33 -10.26
CA LEU A 585 0.55 20.43 -11.30
C LEU A 585 1.80 19.73 -10.79
N ARG A 586 1.88 18.44 -11.07
CA ARG A 586 3.06 17.64 -10.81
C ARG A 586 3.46 16.90 -12.08
N TYR A 587 4.73 16.95 -12.42
CA TYR A 587 5.38 16.17 -13.46
C TYR A 587 6.25 15.12 -12.80
N ASP A 588 6.05 13.85 -13.14
CA ASP A 588 6.86 12.72 -12.71
C ASP A 588 7.55 12.08 -13.90
N LEU A 589 8.86 11.89 -13.83
CA LEU A 589 9.67 11.14 -14.78
C LEU A 589 10.28 9.94 -14.04
N VAL A 590 9.92 8.72 -14.47
CA VAL A 590 10.40 7.47 -13.88
C VAL A 590 11.13 6.68 -14.94
N ASN A 591 12.46 6.63 -14.86
CA ASN A 591 13.33 6.13 -15.93
C ASN A 591 12.97 6.82 -17.26
N SER A 592 12.30 6.12 -18.21
CA SER A 592 11.88 6.66 -19.51
C SER A 592 10.37 6.99 -19.60
N LYS A 593 9.63 6.88 -18.50
CA LYS A 593 8.16 7.06 -18.49
C LYS A 593 7.80 8.34 -17.77
N SER A 594 6.90 9.14 -18.32
CA SER A 594 6.49 10.40 -17.70
C SER A 594 4.98 10.56 -17.64
N ILE A 595 4.53 11.37 -16.68
CA ILE A 595 3.12 11.73 -16.51
C ILE A 595 3.00 13.12 -15.87
N VAL A 596 1.93 13.84 -16.26
CA VAL A 596 1.51 15.09 -15.61
C VAL A 596 0.22 14.84 -14.85
N THR A 597 0.18 15.26 -13.59
CA THR A 597 -0.96 15.03 -12.69
C THR A 597 -1.49 16.36 -12.14
N PRO A 598 -2.58 16.92 -12.73
CA PRO A 598 -3.26 18.09 -12.20
C PRO A 598 -4.12 17.72 -10.98
N ARG A 599 -4.19 18.65 -10.01
CA ARG A 599 -5.02 18.49 -8.79
C ARG A 599 -5.59 19.85 -8.40
N THR A 600 -6.87 19.85 -7.98
CA THR A 600 -7.53 21.03 -7.47
C THR A 600 -8.49 20.67 -6.34
N ASN A 601 -8.54 21.53 -5.32
CA ASN A 601 -9.47 21.47 -4.22
C ASN A 601 -10.03 22.87 -3.98
N LEU A 602 -11.34 22.97 -3.72
CA LEU A 602 -12.05 24.20 -3.43
C LEU A 602 -12.84 24.02 -2.14
N SER A 603 -12.91 25.07 -1.32
CA SER A 603 -13.82 25.13 -0.19
C SER A 603 -14.38 26.52 -0.07
N PHE A 604 -15.69 26.62 0.07
CA PHE A 604 -16.40 27.87 0.19
C PHE A 604 -17.28 27.90 1.44
N ASP A 605 -17.15 28.94 2.22
CA ASP A 605 -17.95 29.20 3.42
C ASP A 605 -19.32 29.79 3.01
N ILE A 606 -20.33 28.90 2.84
CA ILE A 606 -21.70 29.31 2.43
C ILE A 606 -22.36 30.12 3.54
N VAL A 607 -22.29 29.62 4.78
CA VAL A 607 -22.74 30.33 5.98
C VAL A 607 -21.54 30.57 6.85
N PRO A 608 -21.15 31.83 7.09
CA PRO A 608 -19.91 32.13 7.79
C PRO A 608 -19.67 31.28 9.03
N ARG A 609 -18.56 30.50 9.02
CA ARG A 609 -18.09 29.63 10.11
C ARG A 609 -19.05 28.50 10.53
N LYS A 610 -20.13 28.26 9.76
CA LYS A 610 -21.11 27.22 10.09
C LYS A 610 -21.24 26.17 9.01
N LEU A 611 -21.23 26.57 7.74
CA LEU A 611 -21.50 25.68 6.63
C LEU A 611 -20.50 25.89 5.49
N TRP A 612 -19.73 24.88 5.18
CA TRP A 612 -18.74 24.86 4.07
C TRP A 612 -19.18 23.87 3.01
N LEU A 613 -19.06 24.28 1.75
CA LEU A 613 -19.11 23.41 0.60
C LEU A 613 -17.69 23.15 0.12
N ARG A 614 -17.34 21.88 -0.02
CA ARG A 614 -16.03 21.44 -0.55
C ARG A 614 -16.20 20.72 -1.88
N GLY A 615 -15.22 20.85 -2.76
CA GLY A 615 -15.15 20.08 -4.00
C GLY A 615 -13.70 19.90 -4.43
N GLY A 616 -13.43 18.82 -5.12
CA GLY A 616 -12.09 18.55 -5.62
C GLY A 616 -12.12 17.67 -6.86
N TYR A 617 -11.13 17.86 -7.71
CA TYR A 617 -10.84 17.01 -8.86
C TYR A 617 -9.32 16.88 -9.02
N GLY A 618 -8.86 15.67 -9.29
CA GLY A 618 -7.43 15.48 -9.49
C GLY A 618 -7.07 14.14 -10.09
N VAL A 619 -5.86 14.10 -10.62
CA VAL A 619 -5.23 12.88 -11.11
C VAL A 619 -4.03 12.57 -10.21
N THR A 620 -3.92 11.33 -9.81
CA THR A 620 -2.79 10.79 -9.06
C THR A 620 -2.19 9.62 -9.82
N ALA A 621 -0.88 9.40 -9.70
CA ALA A 621 -0.21 8.36 -10.46
C ALA A 621 0.79 7.58 -9.61
N LYS A 622 0.94 6.28 -9.93
CA LYS A 622 1.89 5.36 -9.31
C LYS A 622 2.83 4.83 -10.38
N ALA A 623 4.12 4.88 -10.11
CA ALA A 623 5.15 4.27 -10.94
C ALA A 623 5.10 2.74 -10.86
N PRO A 624 5.47 2.02 -11.94
CA PRO A 624 5.63 0.58 -11.86
C PRO A 624 6.84 0.22 -10.98
N THR A 625 6.69 -0.85 -10.18
CA THR A 625 7.76 -1.36 -9.32
C THR A 625 8.75 -2.22 -10.10
N ALA A 626 9.83 -2.66 -9.45
CA ALA A 626 10.85 -3.52 -10.05
C ALA A 626 10.26 -4.82 -10.61
N LEU A 627 9.24 -5.36 -9.95
CA LEU A 627 8.51 -6.55 -10.39
C LEU A 627 7.94 -6.40 -11.82
N TYR A 628 7.40 -5.22 -12.14
CA TYR A 628 6.77 -4.95 -13.44
C TYR A 628 7.74 -4.38 -14.47
N LEU A 629 8.75 -3.59 -14.05
CA LEU A 629 9.74 -3.01 -14.97
C LEU A 629 10.78 -4.01 -15.45
N TYR A 630 11.14 -4.94 -14.56
CA TYR A 630 12.21 -5.91 -14.76
C TYR A 630 11.75 -7.32 -14.40
N PRO A 631 10.69 -7.85 -15.08
CA PRO A 631 10.21 -9.20 -14.85
C PRO A 631 11.29 -10.22 -15.19
N GLU A 632 11.10 -11.45 -14.73
CA GLU A 632 11.98 -12.57 -15.08
C GLU A 632 11.64 -13.11 -16.46
N ASN A 633 12.64 -13.71 -17.12
CA ASN A 633 12.37 -14.49 -18.32
C ASN A 633 11.53 -15.74 -17.96
N ALA A 634 10.80 -16.23 -18.93
CA ALA A 634 10.12 -17.52 -18.84
C ALA A 634 10.98 -18.62 -19.45
N TYR A 635 11.14 -19.74 -18.75
CA TYR A 635 12.00 -20.85 -19.15
C TYR A 635 11.17 -22.12 -19.26
N PHE A 636 11.26 -22.80 -20.40
CA PHE A 636 10.57 -24.05 -20.68
C PHE A 636 11.56 -25.14 -21.00
N ASP A 637 11.50 -26.23 -20.25
CA ASP A 637 12.39 -27.38 -20.41
C ASP A 637 11.64 -28.51 -21.12
N LEU A 638 12.07 -28.85 -22.32
CA LEU A 638 11.42 -29.82 -23.20
C LEU A 638 12.24 -31.11 -23.23
N VAL A 639 11.57 -32.25 -23.04
CA VAL A 639 12.22 -33.57 -23.04
C VAL A 639 12.26 -34.12 -24.44
N HIS A 640 13.45 -34.34 -24.97
CA HIS A 640 13.67 -34.99 -26.25
C HIS A 640 13.85 -36.48 -26.13
N PHE A 641 14.49 -36.95 -25.06
CA PHE A 641 14.70 -38.34 -24.76
C PHE A 641 14.90 -38.53 -23.24
N ASN A 642 14.39 -39.62 -22.67
CA ASN A 642 14.55 -39.85 -21.22
C ASN A 642 14.50 -41.35 -20.88
N THR A 643 15.58 -41.84 -20.30
CA THR A 643 15.68 -43.19 -19.73
C THR A 643 16.15 -43.17 -18.27
N LEU A 644 16.24 -41.97 -17.60
CA LEU A 644 16.83 -41.83 -16.26
C LEU A 644 16.14 -42.70 -15.20
N ASN A 645 14.89 -43.04 -15.36
CA ASN A 645 14.16 -43.87 -14.39
C ASN A 645 13.81 -45.26 -14.93
N ALA A 646 14.44 -45.68 -16.03
CA ALA A 646 14.22 -46.98 -16.62
C ALA A 646 15.08 -48.03 -15.90
N THR A 647 14.47 -48.85 -15.06
CA THR A 647 15.20 -49.91 -14.27
C THR A 647 15.83 -50.96 -15.16
N SER A 648 15.42 -51.03 -16.42
CA SER A 648 16.00 -51.95 -17.42
C SER A 648 17.29 -51.43 -18.06
N VAL A 649 17.63 -50.13 -17.85
CA VAL A 649 18.79 -49.50 -18.44
C VAL A 649 19.86 -49.28 -17.35
N PRO A 650 21.09 -49.79 -17.53
CA PRO A 650 22.19 -49.55 -16.61
C PRO A 650 22.42 -48.06 -16.38
N GLU A 651 22.75 -47.65 -15.16
CA GLU A 651 22.91 -46.23 -14.79
C GLU A 651 23.90 -45.46 -15.67
N ASN A 652 24.99 -46.11 -16.08
CA ASN A 652 25.99 -45.55 -16.99
C ASN A 652 25.51 -45.39 -18.44
N GLU A 653 24.40 -46.01 -18.80
CA GLU A 653 23.76 -45.95 -20.14
C GLU A 653 22.51 -45.09 -20.13
N GLN A 654 22.01 -44.72 -18.93
CA GLN A 654 20.85 -43.83 -18.82
C GLN A 654 21.13 -42.43 -19.37
N LEU A 655 20.22 -41.93 -20.17
CA LEU A 655 20.34 -40.65 -20.86
C LEU A 655 19.05 -39.83 -20.69
N LEU A 656 19.20 -38.56 -20.35
CA LEU A 656 18.21 -37.48 -20.57
C LEU A 656 18.78 -36.51 -21.58
N LEU A 657 18.02 -36.20 -22.59
CA LEU A 657 18.28 -35.07 -23.48
C LEU A 657 17.11 -34.09 -23.37
N ALA A 658 17.40 -32.86 -22.96
CA ALA A 658 16.39 -31.83 -22.80
C ALA A 658 16.88 -30.48 -23.32
N SER A 659 15.99 -29.74 -23.95
CA SER A 659 16.26 -28.37 -24.40
C SER A 659 15.57 -27.35 -23.52
N THR A 660 16.13 -26.12 -23.48
CA THR A 660 15.56 -24.96 -22.80
C THR A 660 15.13 -23.93 -23.83
N ARG A 661 13.86 -23.46 -23.73
CA ARG A 661 13.38 -22.30 -24.47
C ARG A 661 13.19 -21.13 -23.51
N VAL A 662 13.65 -19.95 -23.94
CA VAL A 662 13.65 -18.74 -23.11
C VAL A 662 12.85 -17.63 -23.78
N PHE A 663 11.88 -17.05 -23.06
CA PHE A 663 11.10 -15.93 -23.55
C PHE A 663 11.27 -14.72 -22.65
N HIS A 664 11.51 -13.55 -23.27
CA HIS A 664 11.56 -12.28 -22.59
C HIS A 664 10.16 -11.79 -22.27
N THR A 665 9.90 -11.56 -20.98
CA THR A 665 8.56 -11.19 -20.50
C THR A 665 8.38 -9.69 -20.33
N ARG A 666 9.41 -8.88 -20.60
CA ARG A 666 9.39 -7.43 -20.37
C ARG A 666 8.43 -6.72 -21.31
N ASN A 667 7.48 -5.98 -20.74
CA ASN A 667 6.61 -5.07 -21.50
C ASN A 667 7.21 -3.65 -21.54
N ARG A 668 7.71 -3.23 -22.73
CA ARG A 668 8.27 -1.89 -22.94
C ARG A 668 7.20 -0.80 -23.01
N GLU A 669 5.97 -1.16 -23.39
CA GLU A 669 4.82 -0.26 -23.54
C GLU A 669 4.07 -0.02 -22.20
N LEU A 670 4.57 -0.55 -21.09
CA LEU A 670 3.98 -0.39 -19.78
C LEU A 670 3.85 1.09 -19.42
N LYS A 671 2.64 1.52 -19.07
CA LYS A 671 2.29 2.91 -18.71
C LYS A 671 2.25 3.08 -17.19
N MET A 672 2.33 4.32 -16.71
CA MET A 672 2.08 4.60 -15.31
C MET A 672 0.59 4.40 -14.98
N ALA A 673 0.31 3.78 -13.84
CA ALA A 673 -1.04 3.67 -13.32
C ALA A 673 -1.53 5.04 -12.87
N ALA A 674 -2.77 5.40 -13.21
CA ALA A 674 -3.35 6.70 -12.89
C ALA A 674 -4.76 6.54 -12.32
N ASN A 675 -5.08 7.32 -11.28
CA ASN A 675 -6.40 7.37 -10.67
C ASN A 675 -6.98 8.77 -10.81
N GLN A 676 -8.15 8.86 -11.45
CA GLN A 676 -8.94 10.08 -11.54
C GLN A 676 -9.88 10.13 -10.35
N LYS A 677 -9.82 11.20 -9.57
CA LYS A 677 -10.62 11.40 -8.35
C LYS A 677 -11.47 12.64 -8.47
N ALA A 678 -12.72 12.53 -8.08
CA ALA A 678 -13.64 13.64 -7.91
C ALA A 678 -14.36 13.51 -6.58
N GLU A 679 -14.50 14.59 -5.83
CA GLU A 679 -15.23 14.61 -4.57
C GLU A 679 -16.02 15.92 -4.37
N ILE A 680 -17.12 15.81 -3.66
CA ILE A 680 -17.92 16.93 -3.16
C ILE A 680 -18.30 16.65 -1.72
N GLY A 681 -18.23 17.65 -0.87
CA GLY A 681 -18.52 17.50 0.55
C GLY A 681 -19.17 18.71 1.17
N LEU A 682 -19.87 18.48 2.28
CA LEU A 682 -20.48 19.49 3.11
C LEU A 682 -19.99 19.32 4.54
N ASP A 683 -19.55 20.41 5.15
CA ASP A 683 -19.19 20.45 6.57
C ASP A 683 -20.10 21.46 7.28
N LEU A 684 -20.81 21.00 8.31
CA LEU A 684 -21.69 21.82 9.14
C LEU A 684 -21.16 21.84 10.57
N MET A 685 -21.03 23.03 11.14
CA MET A 685 -20.70 23.26 12.53
C MET A 685 -21.85 24.01 13.24
N VAL A 686 -22.41 23.37 14.26
CA VAL A 686 -23.48 23.96 15.07
C VAL A 686 -23.04 23.86 16.55
N ASN A 687 -22.75 24.97 17.17
CA ASN A 687 -22.17 25.03 18.50
C ASN A 687 -20.87 24.18 18.60
N ARG A 688 -20.91 23.07 19.34
CA ARG A 688 -19.79 22.11 19.49
C ARG A 688 -19.93 20.88 18.63
N MET A 689 -21.06 20.74 17.92
CA MET A 689 -21.31 19.61 17.02
C MET A 689 -20.72 19.87 15.64
N ARG A 690 -20.14 18.84 15.06
CA ARG A 690 -19.59 18.85 13.71
C ARG A 690 -20.16 17.70 12.90
N PHE A 691 -20.64 18.01 11.70
CA PHE A 691 -21.18 17.07 10.74
C PHE A 691 -20.45 17.23 9.42
N SER A 692 -19.86 16.16 8.94
CA SER A 692 -19.16 16.13 7.65
C SER A 692 -19.74 15.02 6.79
N VAL A 693 -20.03 15.31 5.53
CA VAL A 693 -20.46 14.33 4.53
C VAL A 693 -19.65 14.55 3.27
N THR A 694 -19.12 13.50 2.68
CA THR A 694 -18.36 13.57 1.42
C THR A 694 -18.82 12.46 0.48
N ALA A 695 -19.22 12.83 -0.73
CA ALA A 695 -19.43 11.91 -1.83
C ALA A 695 -18.18 11.90 -2.74
N TYR A 696 -17.79 10.73 -3.23
CA TYR A 696 -16.61 10.59 -4.05
C TYR A 696 -16.82 9.62 -5.21
N ASN A 697 -16.02 9.81 -6.26
CA ASN A 697 -15.92 8.94 -7.43
C ASN A 697 -14.45 8.84 -7.87
N GLU A 698 -13.91 7.63 -7.95
CA GLU A 698 -12.52 7.35 -8.27
C GLU A 698 -12.42 6.29 -9.37
N GLN A 699 -11.60 6.54 -10.39
CA GLN A 699 -11.40 5.64 -11.52
C GLN A 699 -9.92 5.37 -11.75
N LEU A 700 -9.48 4.17 -11.38
CA LEU A 700 -8.14 3.67 -11.68
C LEU A 700 -8.07 3.15 -13.11
N LYS A 701 -7.05 3.61 -13.84
CA LYS A 701 -6.70 3.18 -15.19
C LYS A 701 -5.25 2.71 -15.21
N ASN A 702 -4.93 1.79 -16.11
CA ASN A 702 -3.59 1.24 -16.29
C ASN A 702 -3.02 0.60 -15.01
N GLY A 703 -3.89 0.00 -14.18
CA GLY A 703 -3.44 -0.77 -13.02
C GLY A 703 -2.52 -1.91 -13.45
N TYR A 704 -1.51 -2.21 -12.62
CA TYR A 704 -0.53 -3.24 -12.93
C TYR A 704 -1.07 -4.62 -12.63
N ASN A 705 -0.79 -5.54 -13.54
CA ASN A 705 -1.08 -6.95 -13.39
C ASN A 705 0.03 -7.78 -14.06
N LEU A 706 0.11 -9.05 -13.72
CA LEU A 706 0.90 -10.06 -14.41
C LEU A 706 -0.09 -11.08 -14.98
N ALA A 707 -0.26 -11.07 -16.27
CA ALA A 707 -1.26 -11.87 -16.96
C ALA A 707 -0.74 -12.46 -18.27
N ALA A 708 -1.32 -13.57 -18.69
CA ALA A 708 -1.10 -14.09 -20.04
C ALA A 708 -1.71 -13.12 -21.07
N THR A 709 -1.03 -12.98 -22.21
CA THR A 709 -1.46 -12.21 -23.37
C THR A 709 -1.45 -13.09 -24.60
N ILE A 710 -1.99 -12.64 -25.71
CA ILE A 710 -1.93 -13.38 -26.96
C ILE A 710 -0.46 -13.72 -27.30
N ASP A 711 0.44 -12.76 -27.14
CA ASP A 711 1.87 -12.94 -27.43
C ASP A 711 2.61 -13.83 -26.42
N SER A 712 2.02 -14.14 -25.29
CA SER A 712 2.62 -15.03 -24.29
C SER A 712 2.25 -16.51 -24.47
N TYR A 713 1.38 -16.81 -25.42
CA TYR A 713 1.13 -18.18 -25.89
C TYR A 713 2.01 -18.46 -27.08
N ARG A 714 2.80 -19.54 -27.01
CA ARG A 714 3.71 -19.96 -28.05
C ARG A 714 3.53 -21.45 -28.38
N LEU A 715 3.33 -21.74 -29.64
CA LEU A 715 3.39 -23.12 -30.12
C LEU A 715 4.86 -23.45 -30.38
N LEU A 716 5.37 -24.42 -29.65
CA LEU A 716 6.74 -24.94 -29.81
C LEU A 716 6.69 -26.27 -30.56
N ASN A 717 7.55 -26.39 -31.55
CA ASN A 717 7.81 -27.65 -32.20
C ASN A 717 9.18 -28.17 -31.77
N TYR A 718 9.24 -29.42 -31.33
CA TYR A 718 10.49 -30.07 -30.95
C TYR A 718 10.47 -31.55 -31.27
N THR A 719 11.66 -32.13 -31.46
CA THR A 719 11.82 -33.51 -31.89
C THR A 719 11.87 -34.42 -30.65
N ILE A 720 11.09 -35.48 -30.65
CA ILE A 720 11.23 -36.61 -29.75
C ILE A 720 12.06 -37.70 -30.44
N TYR A 721 13.06 -38.16 -29.71
CA TYR A 721 13.96 -39.21 -30.20
C TYR A 721 13.65 -40.58 -29.56
N GLU A 722 14.05 -41.63 -30.23
CA GLU A 722 14.13 -42.97 -29.68
C GLU A 722 15.55 -43.53 -29.84
N GLU A 723 15.83 -44.57 -29.15
CA GLU A 723 17.12 -45.25 -29.22
C GLU A 723 17.29 -45.86 -30.61
N ALA A 724 18.42 -45.57 -31.25
CA ALA A 724 18.80 -46.14 -32.55
C ALA A 724 19.75 -47.34 -32.38
N ALA A 725 20.74 -47.21 -31.49
CA ALA A 725 21.69 -48.27 -31.18
C ALA A 725 22.24 -48.10 -29.78
N GLN A 726 22.39 -49.21 -29.06
CA GLN A 726 23.06 -49.25 -27.76
C GLN A 726 24.59 -49.32 -27.98
N ASN A 727 25.28 -48.46 -27.21
CA ASN A 727 26.72 -48.49 -27.12
C ASN A 727 27.08 -49.14 -25.77
N PRO A 728 27.51 -50.40 -25.72
CA PRO A 728 27.81 -51.07 -24.47
C PRO A 728 28.75 -50.27 -23.56
N GLY A 729 28.31 -49.97 -22.36
CA GLY A 729 29.04 -49.14 -21.41
C GLY A 729 29.05 -47.63 -21.73
N GLY A 730 28.32 -47.17 -22.75
CA GLY A 730 28.16 -45.77 -23.14
C GLY A 730 26.73 -45.36 -23.36
N ILE A 731 26.49 -44.07 -23.65
CA ILE A 731 25.16 -43.58 -23.99
C ILE A 731 24.72 -44.06 -25.37
N PRO A 732 23.41 -44.30 -25.58
CA PRO A 732 22.87 -44.69 -26.88
C PRO A 732 23.03 -43.58 -27.94
N THR A 733 23.10 -43.96 -29.20
CA THR A 733 22.82 -43.06 -30.31
C THR A 733 21.31 -43.00 -30.53
N LEU A 734 20.82 -41.84 -30.96
CA LEU A 734 19.39 -41.59 -31.07
C LEU A 734 18.97 -41.46 -32.52
N ARG A 735 17.71 -41.70 -32.81
CA ARG A 735 17.07 -41.38 -34.13
C ARG A 735 15.79 -40.62 -33.85
N GLU A 736 15.40 -39.79 -34.83
CA GLU A 736 14.13 -39.12 -34.77
C GLU A 736 12.98 -40.11 -34.71
N LYS A 737 12.07 -39.94 -33.78
CA LYS A 737 10.86 -40.72 -33.63
C LYS A 737 9.67 -39.95 -34.21
N GLU A 738 9.48 -38.72 -33.75
CA GLU A 738 8.38 -37.86 -34.14
C GLU A 738 8.66 -36.39 -33.85
N GLN A 739 7.98 -35.51 -34.57
CA GLN A 739 7.88 -34.09 -34.24
C GLN A 739 6.70 -33.85 -33.32
N HIS A 740 6.93 -33.15 -32.23
CA HIS A 740 5.92 -32.87 -31.23
C HIS A 740 5.65 -31.39 -31.10
N ASN A 741 4.37 -31.02 -31.06
CA ASN A 741 3.92 -29.66 -30.85
C ASN A 741 3.39 -29.51 -29.43
N ILE A 742 3.77 -28.41 -28.74
CA ILE A 742 3.27 -28.07 -27.43
C ILE A 742 3.01 -26.57 -27.31
N PHE A 743 1.86 -26.21 -26.74
CA PHE A 743 1.66 -24.82 -26.32
C PHE A 743 2.28 -24.58 -24.96
N VAL A 744 3.04 -23.50 -24.89
CA VAL A 744 3.55 -22.94 -23.63
C VAL A 744 2.95 -21.57 -23.39
N SER A 745 2.81 -21.20 -22.11
CA SER A 745 2.30 -19.88 -21.75
C SER A 745 3.00 -19.33 -20.51
N TYR A 746 3.05 -18.01 -20.41
CA TYR A 746 3.66 -17.31 -19.30
C TYR A 746 2.94 -15.98 -19.03
N ALA A 747 3.08 -15.45 -17.82
CA ALA A 747 2.55 -14.14 -17.47
C ALA A 747 3.56 -13.04 -17.83
N THR A 748 3.05 -11.92 -18.32
CA THR A 748 3.80 -10.70 -18.61
C THR A 748 3.20 -9.51 -17.86
N PRO A 749 3.98 -8.45 -17.54
CA PRO A 749 3.42 -7.23 -16.99
C PRO A 749 2.43 -6.56 -17.95
N THR A 750 1.24 -6.24 -17.47
CA THR A 750 0.18 -5.57 -18.23
C THR A 750 -0.31 -4.32 -17.52
N ASN A 751 -1.07 -3.49 -18.23
CA ASN A 751 -1.80 -2.33 -17.72
C ASN A 751 -3.33 -2.55 -17.81
N ASP A 752 -3.79 -3.75 -17.64
CA ASP A 752 -5.18 -4.12 -17.82
C ASP A 752 -6.05 -3.96 -16.57
N GLY A 753 -5.43 -3.74 -15.41
CA GLY A 753 -6.16 -3.50 -14.17
C GLY A 753 -7.01 -2.23 -14.22
N ARG A 754 -8.27 -2.35 -13.83
CA ARG A 754 -9.27 -1.27 -13.74
C ARG A 754 -10.01 -1.36 -12.42
N SER A 755 -10.28 -0.21 -11.83
CA SER A 755 -11.14 -0.11 -10.65
C SER A 755 -11.99 1.15 -10.71
N HIS A 756 -13.25 1.05 -10.31
CA HIS A 756 -14.16 2.17 -10.17
C HIS A 756 -14.77 2.14 -8.77
N ASN A 757 -14.33 3.06 -7.91
CA ASN A 757 -14.77 3.19 -6.53
C ASN A 757 -15.60 4.44 -6.36
N ARG A 758 -16.80 4.32 -5.78
CA ARG A 758 -17.68 5.43 -5.47
C ARG A 758 -18.38 5.21 -4.14
N GLY A 759 -18.67 6.29 -3.47
CA GLY A 759 -19.35 6.18 -2.18
C GLY A 759 -19.66 7.50 -1.54
N VAL A 760 -20.23 7.38 -0.35
CA VAL A 760 -20.54 8.50 0.55
C VAL A 760 -19.97 8.15 1.92
N GLU A 761 -19.12 9.02 2.43
CA GLU A 761 -18.57 8.96 3.79
C GLU A 761 -19.20 10.03 4.64
N PHE A 762 -19.43 9.75 5.92
CA PHE A 762 -19.89 10.74 6.89
C PHE A 762 -19.22 10.57 8.24
N ASP A 763 -19.07 11.70 8.95
CA ASP A 763 -18.53 11.78 10.29
C ASP A 763 -19.35 12.84 11.06
N PHE A 764 -20.06 12.41 12.09
CA PHE A 764 -20.93 13.23 12.92
C PHE A 764 -20.43 13.21 14.35
N ASP A 765 -19.77 14.27 14.77
CA ASP A 765 -19.30 14.50 16.12
C ASP A 765 -20.34 15.37 16.85
N PHE A 766 -21.08 14.77 17.77
CA PHE A 766 -22.10 15.46 18.56
C PHE A 766 -21.50 16.22 19.73
N GLY A 767 -20.17 16.16 19.92
CA GLY A 767 -19.49 16.76 21.05
C GLY A 767 -19.81 16.05 22.38
N ARG A 768 -19.44 16.70 23.48
CA ARG A 768 -19.64 16.18 24.81
C ARG A 768 -20.95 16.69 25.43
N ILE A 769 -21.78 15.76 25.89
CA ILE A 769 -22.95 16.06 26.72
C ILE A 769 -22.49 16.12 28.18
N HIS A 770 -22.31 17.33 28.71
CA HIS A 770 -21.71 17.55 30.02
C HIS A 770 -22.48 16.88 31.19
N ALA A 771 -23.83 16.84 31.08
CA ALA A 771 -24.68 16.23 32.12
C ALA A 771 -24.35 14.75 32.39
N ILE A 772 -24.03 14.02 31.33
CA ILE A 772 -23.69 12.59 31.41
C ILE A 772 -22.19 12.33 31.20
N ARG A 773 -21.36 13.38 31.07
CA ARG A 773 -19.90 13.29 30.81
C ARG A 773 -19.50 12.39 29.65
N THR A 774 -20.37 12.32 28.62
CA THR A 774 -20.20 11.40 27.49
C THR A 774 -20.17 12.17 26.18
N SER A 775 -19.23 11.85 25.31
CA SER A 775 -19.17 12.31 23.93
C SER A 775 -19.63 11.20 22.98
N PHE A 776 -20.33 11.58 21.91
CA PHE A 776 -20.84 10.65 20.91
C PHE A 776 -20.29 11.02 19.54
N VAL A 777 -19.81 10.03 18.81
CA VAL A 777 -19.40 10.16 17.41
C VAL A 777 -20.00 9.03 16.59
N LEU A 778 -20.72 9.40 15.52
CA LEU A 778 -21.25 8.46 14.55
C LEU A 778 -20.51 8.67 13.23
N ASN A 779 -19.79 7.68 12.77
CA ASN A 779 -19.21 7.70 11.43
C ASN A 779 -19.67 6.50 10.60
N GLY A 780 -19.52 6.60 9.31
CA GLY A 780 -19.85 5.50 8.41
C GLY A 780 -19.53 5.80 6.96
N ALA A 781 -19.67 4.77 6.14
CA ALA A 781 -19.56 4.91 4.71
C ALA A 781 -20.43 3.89 3.97
N TYR A 782 -21.06 4.36 2.92
CA TYR A 782 -21.54 3.52 1.83
C TYR A 782 -20.50 3.53 0.71
N MET A 783 -20.06 2.34 0.31
CA MET A 783 -19.06 2.17 -0.73
C MET A 783 -19.53 1.15 -1.76
N ARG A 784 -19.24 1.42 -3.03
CA ARG A 784 -19.39 0.48 -4.14
C ARG A 784 -18.13 0.46 -4.97
N SER A 785 -17.59 -0.74 -5.19
CA SER A 785 -16.43 -1.00 -6.06
C SER A 785 -16.83 -1.88 -7.23
N THR A 786 -16.28 -1.54 -8.40
CA THR A 786 -16.29 -2.39 -9.59
C THR A 786 -14.84 -2.59 -10.03
N ASP A 787 -14.37 -3.81 -10.00
CA ASP A 787 -13.00 -4.18 -10.33
C ASP A 787 -12.98 -5.15 -11.51
N TRP A 788 -12.08 -4.95 -12.48
CA TRP A 788 -11.92 -5.87 -13.62
C TRP A 788 -10.54 -5.75 -14.26
N ASN A 789 -10.16 -6.78 -14.98
CA ASN A 789 -9.00 -6.76 -15.87
C ASN A 789 -9.50 -6.61 -17.31
N ASP A 790 -8.93 -5.63 -18.04
CA ASP A 790 -9.33 -5.24 -19.38
C ASP A 790 -8.58 -6.05 -20.48
N GLY A 791 -7.99 -7.17 -20.08
CA GLY A 791 -7.31 -8.14 -20.94
C GLY A 791 -8.26 -9.23 -21.44
N HIS A 792 -7.76 -10.02 -22.42
CA HIS A 792 -8.39 -11.27 -22.81
C HIS A 792 -8.20 -12.32 -21.72
N SER A 793 -9.13 -13.26 -21.63
CA SER A 793 -8.90 -14.51 -20.92
C SER A 793 -8.77 -15.65 -21.95
N PHE A 794 -8.09 -16.70 -21.55
CA PHE A 794 -7.76 -17.81 -22.39
C PHE A 794 -8.27 -19.12 -21.75
N SER A 795 -8.66 -20.06 -22.58
CA SER A 795 -8.99 -21.42 -22.13
C SER A 795 -8.13 -22.42 -22.86
N ASN A 796 -7.34 -23.13 -22.07
CA ASN A 796 -6.57 -24.29 -22.51
C ASN A 796 -7.12 -25.52 -21.78
N LYS A 797 -8.07 -26.21 -22.41
CA LYS A 797 -8.67 -27.43 -21.85
C LYS A 797 -7.97 -28.66 -22.44
N ARG A 798 -6.72 -28.81 -22.07
CA ARG A 798 -5.95 -29.99 -22.48
C ARG A 798 -6.36 -31.22 -21.67
N ASN A 799 -6.53 -32.32 -22.34
CA ASN A 799 -6.57 -33.64 -21.73
C ASN A 799 -5.16 -34.25 -21.75
N LEU A 800 -4.68 -34.76 -20.64
CA LEU A 800 -3.30 -35.27 -20.48
C LEU A 800 -2.93 -36.38 -21.51
N ASN A 801 -3.91 -36.99 -22.17
CA ASN A 801 -3.72 -38.09 -23.10
C ASN A 801 -4.01 -37.74 -24.56
N GLU A 802 -4.18 -36.45 -24.89
CA GLU A 802 -4.56 -36.05 -26.23
C GLU A 802 -3.54 -35.07 -26.85
N LEU A 803 -3.55 -35.00 -28.17
CA LEU A 803 -2.82 -34.01 -28.98
C LEU A 803 -3.17 -32.57 -28.53
N GLU A 804 -2.25 -31.66 -28.81
CA GLU A 804 -2.49 -30.25 -28.57
C GLU A 804 -3.82 -29.79 -29.16
N ARG A 805 -4.52 -28.91 -28.42
CA ARG A 805 -5.79 -28.33 -28.79
C ARG A 805 -5.68 -26.84 -29.07
N ASN A 806 -6.61 -26.33 -29.85
CA ASN A 806 -6.76 -24.89 -30.07
C ASN A 806 -7.02 -24.18 -28.71
N ILE A 807 -6.49 -22.98 -28.54
CA ILE A 807 -6.67 -22.17 -27.36
C ILE A 807 -7.71 -21.10 -27.61
N GLY A 808 -8.82 -21.13 -26.88
CA GLY A 808 -9.88 -20.12 -27.00
C GLY A 808 -9.47 -18.78 -26.40
N ILE A 809 -9.74 -17.71 -27.15
CA ILE A 809 -9.56 -16.31 -26.72
C ILE A 809 -10.96 -15.73 -26.45
N TYR A 810 -11.23 -15.28 -25.24
CA TYR A 810 -12.52 -14.72 -24.84
C TYR A 810 -12.50 -13.19 -24.81
N GLU A 811 -13.69 -12.60 -24.74
CA GLU A 811 -13.89 -11.16 -24.74
C GLU A 811 -13.08 -10.46 -23.64
N LYS A 812 -12.53 -9.27 -23.96
CA LYS A 812 -11.82 -8.44 -22.98
C LYS A 812 -12.76 -7.95 -21.89
N GLY A 813 -12.27 -7.96 -20.64
CA GLY A 813 -13.03 -7.43 -19.52
C GLY A 813 -14.37 -8.11 -19.28
N LYS A 814 -14.50 -9.39 -19.66
CA LYS A 814 -15.77 -10.15 -19.58
C LYS A 814 -16.30 -10.34 -18.17
N GLU A 815 -15.45 -10.26 -17.17
CA GLU A 815 -15.82 -10.41 -15.76
C GLU A 815 -15.56 -9.11 -15.00
N LYS A 816 -16.61 -8.58 -14.34
CA LYS A 816 -16.53 -7.39 -13.50
C LYS A 816 -17.02 -7.73 -12.12
N TYR A 817 -16.13 -7.64 -11.15
CA TYR A 817 -16.40 -7.92 -9.74
C TYR A 817 -17.01 -6.70 -9.08
N GLU A 818 -18.25 -6.81 -8.66
CA GLU A 818 -19.03 -5.75 -8.02
C GLU A 818 -19.16 -6.02 -6.54
N ARG A 819 -18.96 -4.98 -5.74
CA ARG A 819 -19.11 -5.04 -4.28
C ARG A 819 -19.79 -3.81 -3.74
N GLU A 820 -20.62 -3.99 -2.74
CA GLU A 820 -21.28 -2.93 -2.00
C GLU A 820 -21.14 -3.19 -0.52
N ARG A 821 -20.83 -2.13 0.23
CA ARG A 821 -20.81 -2.18 1.69
C ARG A 821 -21.34 -0.88 2.27
N PHE A 822 -22.21 -1.03 3.28
CA PHE A 822 -22.63 0.08 4.14
C PHE A 822 -22.34 -0.29 5.58
N THR A 823 -21.50 0.49 6.24
CA THR A 823 -21.07 0.27 7.60
C THR A 823 -21.20 1.56 8.39
N THR A 824 -21.67 1.48 9.62
CA THR A 824 -21.71 2.58 10.59
C THR A 824 -21.03 2.18 11.87
N SER A 825 -20.43 3.15 12.57
CA SER A 825 -19.80 2.98 13.86
C SER A 825 -20.21 4.12 14.79
N LEU A 826 -20.93 3.79 15.85
CA LEU A 826 -21.27 4.72 16.93
C LEU A 826 -20.31 4.51 18.08
N ARG A 827 -19.59 5.55 18.46
CA ARG A 827 -18.72 5.57 19.64
C ARG A 827 -19.29 6.46 20.70
N ALA A 828 -19.40 5.91 21.91
CA ALA A 828 -19.76 6.64 23.13
C ALA A 828 -18.56 6.61 24.05
N THR A 829 -17.93 7.77 24.30
CA THR A 829 -16.80 7.92 25.22
C THR A 829 -17.26 8.60 26.49
N HIS A 830 -17.34 7.82 27.57
CA HIS A 830 -17.66 8.29 28.91
C HIS A 830 -16.37 8.57 29.67
N ASN A 831 -16.17 9.83 30.05
CA ASN A 831 -14.93 10.29 30.67
C ASN A 831 -15.22 10.95 32.03
N ILE A 832 -14.64 10.41 33.11
CA ILE A 832 -14.72 10.94 34.44
C ILE A 832 -13.32 11.33 34.94
N PRO A 833 -12.83 12.55 34.61
CA PRO A 833 -11.47 12.97 34.94
C PRO A 833 -11.16 12.93 36.45
N SER A 834 -12.15 13.23 37.31
CA SER A 834 -12.00 13.27 38.76
C SER A 834 -11.51 11.98 39.39
N ILE A 835 -11.75 10.86 38.72
CA ILE A 835 -11.28 9.54 39.15
C ILE A 835 -10.35 8.89 38.11
N GLY A 836 -9.92 9.62 37.06
CA GLY A 836 -9.05 9.11 36.02
C GLY A 836 -9.63 7.88 35.29
N PHE A 837 -10.92 7.97 34.89
CA PHE A 837 -11.62 6.86 34.27
C PHE A 837 -12.19 7.24 32.89
N VAL A 838 -11.89 6.45 31.89
CA VAL A 838 -12.45 6.57 30.52
C VAL A 838 -12.95 5.23 30.04
N LEU A 839 -14.18 5.19 29.59
CA LEU A 839 -14.79 4.04 28.93
C LEU A 839 -15.26 4.44 27.52
N THR A 840 -14.80 3.78 26.51
CA THR A 840 -15.35 3.91 25.16
C THR A 840 -16.08 2.63 24.75
N THR A 841 -17.34 2.77 24.43
CA THR A 841 -18.16 1.73 23.79
C THR A 841 -18.27 2.03 22.31
N THR A 842 -17.93 1.08 21.47
CA THR A 842 -18.09 1.18 20.01
C THR A 842 -19.09 0.14 19.55
N ALA A 843 -20.22 0.60 18.99
CA ALA A 843 -21.21 -0.24 18.32
C ALA A 843 -21.02 -0.08 16.81
N GLN A 844 -20.54 -1.12 16.14
CA GLN A 844 -20.33 -1.16 14.72
C GLN A 844 -21.36 -2.06 14.06
N VAL A 845 -22.06 -1.54 13.05
CA VAL A 845 -23.04 -2.29 12.28
C VAL A 845 -22.63 -2.33 10.81
N SER A 846 -22.48 -3.53 10.27
CA SER A 846 -22.40 -3.76 8.83
C SER A 846 -23.82 -4.01 8.31
N TRP A 847 -24.47 -2.98 7.78
CA TRP A 847 -25.85 -3.02 7.29
C TRP A 847 -26.00 -3.75 5.98
N LEU A 848 -25.01 -3.58 5.10
CA LEU A 848 -24.94 -4.17 3.78
C LEU A 848 -23.51 -4.63 3.51
N ASN A 849 -23.37 -5.86 3.09
CA ASN A 849 -22.13 -6.40 2.54
C ASN A 849 -22.54 -7.38 1.44
N LYS A 850 -22.44 -6.93 0.19
CA LYS A 850 -22.94 -7.63 -0.98
C LYS A 850 -21.86 -7.71 -2.03
N TYR A 851 -21.73 -8.86 -2.70
CA TYR A 851 -20.85 -9.04 -3.84
C TYR A 851 -21.50 -9.90 -4.93
N TRP A 852 -21.19 -9.57 -6.18
CA TRP A 852 -21.60 -10.33 -7.35
C TRP A 852 -20.64 -10.09 -8.50
N THR A 853 -20.71 -10.91 -9.52
CA THR A 853 -19.93 -10.73 -10.73
C THR A 853 -20.88 -10.45 -11.88
N ARG A 854 -20.59 -9.40 -12.66
CA ARG A 854 -21.23 -9.20 -13.97
C ARG A 854 -20.38 -9.90 -15.02
N TYR A 855 -21.04 -10.71 -15.80
CA TYR A 855 -20.41 -11.44 -16.86
C TYR A 855 -20.79 -10.81 -18.20
N GLY A 856 -19.81 -10.62 -19.10
CA GLY A 856 -19.99 -10.38 -20.51
C GLY A 856 -20.13 -11.72 -21.24
N ASN A 857 -19.68 -11.77 -22.51
CA ASN A 857 -19.62 -13.04 -23.22
C ASN A 857 -18.42 -13.87 -22.73
N ASP A 858 -18.66 -14.77 -21.82
CA ASP A 858 -17.66 -15.66 -21.23
C ASP A 858 -17.88 -17.14 -21.57
N THR A 859 -18.87 -17.43 -22.42
CA THR A 859 -19.20 -18.79 -22.85
C THR A 859 -18.78 -19.09 -24.27
N THR A 860 -18.58 -18.05 -25.10
CA THR A 860 -18.16 -18.18 -26.49
C THR A 860 -16.85 -17.45 -26.69
N PHE A 861 -15.87 -18.09 -27.27
CA PHE A 861 -14.61 -17.45 -27.66
C PHE A 861 -14.82 -16.50 -28.85
N VAL A 862 -14.02 -15.43 -28.90
CA VAL A 862 -14.08 -14.43 -29.98
C VAL A 862 -13.03 -14.68 -31.06
N ALA A 863 -11.99 -15.44 -30.69
CA ALA A 863 -10.92 -15.90 -31.57
C ALA A 863 -10.27 -17.14 -30.91
N TYR A 864 -9.39 -17.80 -31.63
CA TYR A 864 -8.59 -18.89 -31.09
C TYR A 864 -7.17 -18.87 -31.65
N ILE A 865 -6.24 -19.45 -30.87
CA ILE A 865 -4.88 -19.73 -31.31
C ILE A 865 -4.87 -21.16 -31.84
N SER A 866 -4.54 -21.29 -33.11
CA SER A 866 -4.59 -22.58 -33.84
C SER A 866 -3.46 -23.50 -33.40
N ARG A 867 -3.80 -24.77 -33.11
CA ARG A 867 -2.83 -25.82 -32.78
C ARG A 867 -1.91 -26.21 -33.95
N GLU A 868 -2.27 -25.82 -35.18
CA GLU A 868 -1.52 -26.21 -36.36
C GLU A 868 -0.33 -25.28 -36.61
N ASP A 869 -0.56 -23.97 -36.43
CA ASP A 869 0.39 -22.94 -36.84
C ASP A 869 0.67 -21.91 -35.72
N GLY A 870 -0.03 -21.98 -34.57
CA GLY A 870 0.10 -21.03 -33.48
C GLY A 870 -0.44 -19.63 -33.78
N LEU A 871 -1.13 -19.46 -34.93
CA LEU A 871 -1.66 -18.16 -35.36
C LEU A 871 -3.06 -17.91 -34.76
N VAL A 872 -3.37 -16.64 -34.56
CA VAL A 872 -4.71 -16.21 -34.14
C VAL A 872 -5.66 -16.22 -35.30
N LYS A 873 -6.74 -16.96 -35.17
CA LYS A 873 -7.82 -17.07 -36.15
C LYS A 873 -9.12 -16.54 -35.51
N PRO A 874 -9.95 -15.78 -36.28
CA PRO A 874 -11.22 -15.27 -35.74
C PRO A 874 -12.22 -16.41 -35.57
N PHE A 875 -13.15 -16.22 -34.59
CA PHE A 875 -14.29 -17.11 -34.48
C PHE A 875 -15.24 -16.95 -35.67
N ASP A 876 -15.69 -18.09 -36.21
CA ASP A 876 -16.76 -18.18 -37.19
C ASP A 876 -17.86 -19.10 -36.66
N ASN A 877 -19.12 -18.80 -36.98
CA ASN A 877 -20.26 -19.58 -36.54
C ASN A 877 -20.27 -21.03 -37.08
N SER A 878 -19.57 -21.31 -38.18
CA SER A 878 -19.38 -22.68 -38.70
C SER A 878 -18.62 -23.59 -37.74
N LEU A 879 -17.81 -23.01 -36.83
CA LEU A 879 -17.04 -23.73 -35.82
C LEU A 879 -17.88 -24.22 -34.64
N LYS A 880 -19.15 -23.79 -34.53
CA LYS A 880 -19.99 -24.07 -33.36
C LYS A 880 -20.27 -25.55 -33.19
N ASP A 881 -20.46 -26.27 -34.27
CA ASP A 881 -20.80 -27.69 -34.26
C ASP A 881 -19.59 -28.58 -34.61
N ASP A 882 -18.40 -27.96 -34.76
CA ASP A 882 -17.17 -28.67 -35.07
C ASP A 882 -16.62 -29.33 -33.79
N PRO A 883 -16.41 -30.65 -33.75
CA PRO A 883 -15.84 -31.37 -32.62
C PRO A 883 -14.51 -30.81 -32.14
N GLU A 884 -13.71 -30.21 -33.02
CA GLU A 884 -12.42 -29.60 -32.65
C GLU A 884 -12.56 -28.31 -31.87
N PHE A 885 -13.74 -27.70 -31.81
CA PHE A 885 -13.98 -26.44 -31.09
C PHE A 885 -15.03 -26.54 -30.00
N VAL A 886 -15.80 -27.61 -29.93
CA VAL A 886 -16.89 -27.77 -28.93
C VAL A 886 -16.38 -27.56 -27.52
N TYR A 887 -15.18 -28.02 -27.18
CA TYR A 887 -14.59 -27.85 -25.83
C TYR A 887 -14.24 -26.40 -25.49
N LEU A 888 -14.17 -25.49 -26.45
CA LEU A 888 -13.94 -24.06 -26.22
C LEU A 888 -15.22 -23.30 -25.82
N PHE A 889 -16.40 -23.91 -26.02
CA PHE A 889 -17.63 -23.35 -25.52
C PHE A 889 -17.79 -23.71 -24.05
N GLU A 890 -17.84 -22.67 -23.20
CA GLU A 890 -17.87 -22.85 -21.77
C GLU A 890 -19.30 -23.06 -21.25
N SER A 891 -19.53 -24.19 -20.60
CA SER A 891 -20.76 -24.39 -19.81
C SER A 891 -20.56 -23.82 -18.41
N ARG A 892 -21.43 -22.95 -18.00
CA ARG A 892 -21.34 -22.25 -16.71
C ARG A 892 -22.61 -22.45 -15.90
N SER A 893 -22.45 -22.69 -14.58
CA SER A 893 -23.59 -22.77 -13.67
C SER A 893 -24.37 -21.45 -13.63
N SER A 894 -25.71 -21.52 -13.64
CA SER A 894 -26.58 -20.36 -13.47
C SER A 894 -26.45 -19.72 -12.08
N THR A 895 -25.99 -20.46 -11.08
CA THR A 895 -25.78 -19.95 -9.72
C THR A 895 -24.73 -18.86 -9.64
N ARG A 896 -23.83 -18.75 -10.63
CA ARG A 896 -22.81 -17.69 -10.71
C ARG A 896 -23.41 -16.28 -10.76
N PHE A 897 -24.64 -16.12 -11.26
CA PHE A 897 -25.34 -14.84 -11.32
C PHE A 897 -25.96 -14.42 -9.99
N ILE A 898 -26.03 -15.32 -9.02
CA ILE A 898 -26.61 -15.05 -7.70
C ILE A 898 -25.68 -14.09 -6.94
N ALA A 899 -26.22 -12.99 -6.48
CA ALA A 899 -25.51 -12.07 -5.60
C ALA A 899 -25.48 -12.64 -4.17
N GLU A 900 -24.31 -12.68 -3.56
CA GLU A 900 -24.19 -12.93 -2.13
C GLU A 900 -24.40 -11.64 -1.37
N SER A 901 -25.31 -11.65 -0.42
CA SER A 901 -25.65 -10.50 0.41
C SER A 901 -25.81 -10.95 1.86
N TYR A 902 -24.86 -10.56 2.69
CA TYR A 902 -24.91 -10.85 4.11
C TYR A 902 -25.97 -9.99 4.80
N PHE A 903 -26.63 -10.57 5.80
CA PHE A 903 -27.56 -9.82 6.66
C PHE A 903 -26.80 -8.86 7.58
N PRO A 904 -27.48 -7.85 8.18
CA PRO A 904 -26.85 -6.90 9.08
C PRO A 904 -26.19 -7.59 10.28
N VAL A 905 -24.96 -7.19 10.56
CA VAL A 905 -24.16 -7.77 11.64
C VAL A 905 -23.70 -6.68 12.59
N LEU A 906 -23.97 -6.85 13.88
CA LEU A 906 -23.57 -5.95 14.96
C LEU A 906 -22.34 -6.48 15.67
N LEU A 907 -21.37 -5.58 15.91
CA LEU A 907 -20.17 -5.81 16.70
C LEU A 907 -20.10 -4.75 17.79
N ILE A 908 -19.96 -5.16 19.05
CA ILE A 908 -19.79 -4.24 20.19
C ILE A 908 -18.43 -4.46 20.83
N ASN A 909 -17.68 -3.36 20.95
CA ASN A 909 -16.33 -3.35 21.52
C ASN A 909 -16.28 -2.38 22.70
N PHE A 910 -15.49 -2.72 23.72
CA PHE A 910 -15.21 -1.88 24.88
C PHE A 910 -13.71 -1.58 24.99
N HIS A 911 -13.40 -0.32 25.30
CA HIS A 911 -12.07 0.11 25.69
C HIS A 911 -12.19 0.88 27.02
N LEU A 912 -11.50 0.41 28.04
CA LEU A 912 -11.49 0.97 29.37
C LEU A 912 -10.07 1.41 29.69
N THR A 913 -9.90 2.61 30.21
CA THR A 913 -8.63 3.09 30.77
C THR A 913 -8.85 3.67 32.15
N LYS A 914 -8.03 3.24 33.09
CA LYS A 914 -8.01 3.71 34.47
C LYS A 914 -6.65 4.24 34.83
N GLU A 915 -6.58 5.48 35.33
CA GLU A 915 -5.41 6.04 35.95
C GLU A 915 -5.31 5.56 37.41
N ILE A 916 -4.11 5.15 37.80
CA ILE A 916 -3.77 4.68 39.13
C ILE A 916 -2.63 5.56 39.64
N GLY A 917 -2.97 6.50 40.56
CA GLY A 917 -2.04 7.55 40.97
C GLY A 917 -1.73 8.51 39.80
N GLU A 918 -0.50 9.05 39.80
CA GLU A 918 -0.07 10.04 38.77
C GLU A 918 0.73 9.42 37.63
N ASN A 919 1.20 8.19 37.79
CA ASN A 919 2.25 7.62 36.98
C ASN A 919 1.85 6.32 36.25
N LEU A 920 0.75 5.68 36.64
CA LEU A 920 0.35 4.39 36.07
C LEU A 920 -1.02 4.48 35.39
N LYS A 921 -1.13 3.91 34.21
CA LYS A 921 -2.41 3.64 33.52
C LYS A 921 -2.57 2.15 33.28
N ALA A 922 -3.74 1.65 33.65
CA ALA A 922 -4.19 0.30 33.31
C ALA A 922 -5.31 0.40 32.31
N SER A 923 -5.16 -0.29 31.20
CA SER A 923 -6.16 -0.30 30.12
C SER A 923 -6.58 -1.73 29.81
N PHE A 924 -7.88 -1.89 29.55
CA PHE A 924 -8.49 -3.15 29.13
C PHE A 924 -9.33 -2.92 27.89
N TYR A 925 -9.31 -3.84 26.98
CA TYR A 925 -10.20 -3.84 25.83
C TYR A 925 -10.81 -5.20 25.57
N ALA A 926 -12.03 -5.19 25.02
CA ALA A 926 -12.73 -6.38 24.60
C ALA A 926 -13.47 -6.11 23.30
N ASN A 927 -13.19 -6.92 22.29
CA ASN A 927 -13.85 -6.88 21.00
C ASN A 927 -14.90 -7.99 20.90
N ASN A 928 -16.04 -7.69 20.27
CA ASN A 928 -17.18 -8.60 20.15
C ASN A 928 -17.59 -9.18 21.51
N VAL A 929 -17.85 -8.32 22.47
CA VAL A 929 -18.14 -8.71 23.86
C VAL A 929 -19.32 -9.67 24.03
N PHE A 930 -20.27 -9.67 23.09
CA PHE A 930 -21.39 -10.62 23.08
C PHE A 930 -21.08 -11.89 22.31
N ASN A 931 -19.87 -12.06 21.79
CA ASN A 931 -19.45 -13.19 20.96
C ASN A 931 -20.46 -13.51 19.83
N SER A 932 -21.03 -12.46 19.26
CA SER A 932 -22.00 -12.58 18.17
C SER A 932 -21.30 -13.05 16.88
N ARG A 933 -21.47 -14.30 16.52
CA ARG A 933 -20.85 -14.97 15.37
C ARG A 933 -21.88 -15.74 14.55
N PRO A 934 -22.84 -15.04 13.94
CA PRO A 934 -23.88 -15.70 13.17
C PRO A 934 -23.31 -16.41 11.93
N LEU A 935 -23.94 -17.51 11.55
CA LEU A 935 -23.62 -18.25 10.34
C LEU A 935 -24.45 -17.71 9.17
N TYR A 936 -23.79 -17.55 8.03
CA TYR A 936 -24.41 -17.21 6.77
C TYR A 936 -24.27 -18.39 5.80
N GLU A 937 -25.39 -18.87 5.28
CA GLU A 937 -25.39 -19.89 4.24
C GLU A 937 -25.25 -19.25 2.86
N SER A 938 -24.31 -19.74 2.05
CA SER A 938 -24.09 -19.26 0.69
C SER A 938 -25.30 -19.53 -0.20
N LYS A 939 -25.79 -18.49 -0.86
CA LYS A 939 -26.88 -18.61 -1.86
C LYS A 939 -26.40 -19.27 -3.15
N ARG A 940 -25.09 -19.17 -3.45
CA ARG A 940 -24.47 -19.76 -4.63
C ARG A 940 -24.20 -21.25 -4.45
N THR A 941 -23.83 -21.62 -3.24
CA THR A 941 -23.44 -22.99 -2.89
C THR A 941 -24.20 -23.39 -1.61
N PRO A 942 -25.45 -23.83 -1.72
CA PRO A 942 -26.21 -24.30 -0.58
C PRO A 942 -25.46 -25.37 0.21
N GLY A 943 -25.52 -25.31 1.52
CA GLY A 943 -24.77 -26.19 2.44
C GLY A 943 -23.37 -25.67 2.78
N SER A 944 -22.91 -24.58 2.13
CA SER A 944 -21.65 -23.90 2.48
C SER A 944 -21.92 -22.73 3.42
N PHE A 945 -21.31 -22.75 4.61
CA PHE A 945 -21.53 -21.75 5.65
C PHE A 945 -20.30 -20.90 5.88
N THR A 946 -20.51 -19.58 6.02
CA THR A 946 -19.47 -18.62 6.42
C THR A 946 -19.82 -18.04 7.77
N GLN A 947 -18.90 -18.12 8.73
CA GLN A 947 -19.06 -17.48 10.02
C GLN A 947 -18.74 -15.99 9.92
N LEU A 948 -19.71 -15.16 10.30
CA LEU A 948 -19.55 -13.70 10.30
C LEU A 948 -19.03 -13.23 11.67
N ASN A 949 -18.34 -12.11 11.70
CA ASN A 949 -17.67 -11.52 12.85
C ASN A 949 -16.46 -12.31 13.40
N ILE A 950 -15.63 -11.55 14.10
CA ILE A 950 -14.51 -12.07 14.89
C ILE A 950 -15.02 -12.79 16.14
N PRO A 951 -14.28 -13.75 16.70
CA PRO A 951 -14.57 -14.26 18.05
C PRO A 951 -14.39 -13.16 19.10
N ILE A 952 -14.92 -13.40 20.30
CA ILE A 952 -14.61 -12.55 21.45
C ILE A 952 -13.10 -12.51 21.67
N TYR A 953 -12.58 -11.32 21.88
CA TYR A 953 -11.16 -11.07 21.99
C TYR A 953 -10.92 -9.93 22.97
N PHE A 954 -10.03 -10.12 23.94
CA PHE A 954 -9.73 -9.13 24.95
C PHE A 954 -8.23 -9.04 25.23
N GLY A 955 -7.80 -7.88 25.72
CA GLY A 955 -6.41 -7.64 26.07
C GLY A 955 -6.27 -6.61 27.17
N PHE A 956 -5.05 -6.52 27.68
CA PHE A 956 -4.67 -5.68 28.80
C PHE A 956 -3.37 -4.95 28.49
N GLU A 957 -3.29 -3.68 28.93
CA GLU A 957 -2.09 -2.85 28.82
C GLU A 957 -1.80 -2.13 30.15
N LEU A 958 -0.54 -2.10 30.54
CA LEU A 958 -0.01 -1.24 31.57
C LEU A 958 0.93 -0.22 30.96
N ALA A 959 0.73 1.05 31.23
CA ALA A 959 1.62 2.13 30.85
C ALA A 959 2.11 2.84 32.11
N TRP A 960 3.42 2.85 32.31
CA TRP A 960 4.07 3.47 33.46
C TRP A 960 4.94 4.63 33.01
N GLN A 961 4.71 5.81 33.60
CA GLN A 961 5.45 7.03 33.31
C GLN A 961 6.28 7.43 34.54
N LEU A 962 7.60 7.49 34.36
CA LEU A 962 8.55 7.94 35.38
C LEU A 962 8.94 9.39 35.08
N LYS A 963 8.66 10.28 36.04
CA LYS A 963 8.99 11.72 35.93
C LYS A 963 10.51 11.98 35.97
#